data_c363166cd47547bed2f188c00d51743a
#
_entry.id   c363166cd47547bed2f188c00d51743a
#
_cell.length_a   1.000
_cell.length_b   1.000
_cell.length_c   1.000
_cell.angle_alpha   90.00
_cell.angle_beta   90.00
_cell.angle_gamma   90.00
#
_symmetry.space_group_name_H-M   'P 1'
#
loop_
_entity.id
_entity.type
_entity.pdbx_description
1 polymer ?
#
loop_
_entity_poly.entity_id
_entity_poly.type
_entity_poly.pdbx_seq_one_letter_code
_entity_poly.pdbx_strand_id
1 'polypeptide(L)'
;MTNPSDTTAHRYTPELAAQIESAWQQYWKDNGTFNAPNPVGPLAEDGKDLPKEKLNVQDMFPYPSGAGLHVGHPLGYIATDTYARFNRMLGKNVLHTLGYDAFGLPAEQYAIQTGTHPRTTTEANINNMRRQLGMLGLGHDPRRSVASTDPEFYKWTQWIFLQIYNSWFDEGQQKARPMSELIKELEVGKRKTKDGRYYADLTKEEQRQALDEFRLVYLSNSTVNWCPGLGTVLANEEVTAEGKSERGNFPVFRKNLRQWMMRITAYSDRLLDDLEVLDWPEKVKSMQRNWIGRSRGAEVSFHAEGYNIDVFTTRPDTLFGAEYVVLAPEHELVDALLSPIPYDDDVDECWTFGHDDPKEAVEAYRASIAAKSDLERQENKEKTGVFLGTYATNPVNGKKVPIFIADYVLTGYGTGAIMAVPAHDTRDYEFATVFGLPITEVVAGGDIAEAAYTESGKAVNSANDSLDLNGMSKDEAIAAIIPWLEKQGVGREKIQYKLRDWLFARQRYWGEPFPIVYDEAGQAYPLPESMLPIELPAVEDYKPVSFDPDDADSSPQPPLAKAREWVEVDLDLGDGPKTYFRDTNVMPQWAGSSWYQLRYIDPTNDEIFCDLENERYWTGPRPEEHGANDPGGVDLYVGGVEHAVLHLLYARFWHKVLFDLGFVSSKEPYRRLYNQGYIQAYAYTDSRGVYVPAAEVEEKDGKFYYNGEEVNQEYGKMGKSLKNAVAPDDICNNYGADTLRVYEMSMGPLDTSRPWATKDVVGAQRFLQRLWRLAIDENSGELSTTDAALSDDDLKQLNRTIAGVRDDYENLRLNTVVAKLIEYVNYLTKAYPKGAPRKAVEPLAQLVSPVAPHIAEELWKRFGHEETITYESFPEFDEKYLVDDEIEVPVQINGKVKARVMVPADADQDTVVGVAKADERVAQLTEGKNVVKEIYVPGRMVNLVVK
;
A
#
# COMPACT_ATOMS: atom_id res chain seq x y z
N MET A 1 -0.05 46.96 -29.56
CA MET A 1 1.20 47.69 -29.38
C MET A 1 1.28 48.11 -27.96
N THR A 2 1.91 47.29 -27.12
CA THR A 2 2.17 47.58 -25.71
C THR A 2 3.38 48.50 -25.64
N ASN A 3 3.23 49.53 -24.81
CA ASN A 3 4.26 50.56 -24.60
C ASN A 3 5.56 49.91 -24.08
N PRO A 4 6.74 50.16 -24.67
CA PRO A 4 7.98 49.51 -24.22
C PRO A 4 8.55 50.03 -22.90
N SER A 5 7.85 50.89 -22.19
CA SER A 5 8.35 51.54 -20.97
C SER A 5 7.79 51.02 -19.63
N ASP A 6 7.09 49.88 -19.62
CA ASP A 6 6.42 49.38 -18.45
C ASP A 6 6.83 47.96 -18.01
N THR A 7 7.97 47.45 -18.48
CA THR A 7 8.55 46.20 -17.95
C THR A 7 9.64 46.53 -16.96
N THR A 8 9.36 46.38 -15.68
CA THR A 8 10.39 46.28 -14.66
C THR A 8 11.32 45.11 -15.00
N ALA A 9 12.56 45.40 -15.35
CA ALA A 9 13.50 44.47 -15.99
C ALA A 9 13.89 43.26 -15.11
N HIS A 10 13.63 43.37 -13.78
CA HIS A 10 14.01 42.36 -12.77
C HIS A 10 12.82 41.79 -12.00
N ARG A 11 11.63 41.90 -12.61
CA ARG A 11 10.41 41.30 -12.02
C ARG A 11 10.48 39.79 -12.13
N TYR A 12 9.98 39.08 -11.08
CA TYR A 12 9.86 37.64 -11.08
C TYR A 12 8.74 37.17 -12.02
N THR A 13 9.11 36.97 -13.29
CA THR A 13 8.26 36.46 -14.37
C THR A 13 8.48 34.95 -14.56
N PRO A 14 7.62 34.25 -15.31
CA PRO A 14 7.85 32.85 -15.69
C PRO A 14 9.20 32.65 -16.41
N GLU A 15 9.62 33.63 -17.25
CA GLU A 15 10.90 33.59 -17.97
C GLU A 15 12.10 33.71 -17.01
N LEU A 16 12.03 34.61 -16.03
CA LEU A 16 13.07 34.70 -15.00
C LEU A 16 13.10 33.47 -14.11
N ALA A 17 11.92 32.98 -13.72
CA ALA A 17 11.79 31.74 -12.94
C ALA A 17 12.45 30.56 -13.68
N ALA A 18 12.20 30.40 -14.97
CA ALA A 18 12.79 29.34 -15.79
C ALA A 18 14.33 29.45 -15.85
N GLN A 19 14.88 30.67 -15.96
CA GLN A 19 16.32 30.88 -15.93
C GLN A 19 16.94 30.53 -14.58
N ILE A 20 16.34 30.95 -13.47
CA ILE A 20 16.77 30.65 -12.11
C ILE A 20 16.74 29.15 -11.86
N GLU A 21 15.63 28.51 -12.20
CA GLU A 21 15.40 27.08 -11.98
C GLU A 21 16.38 26.22 -12.78
N SER A 22 16.59 26.53 -14.05
CA SER A 22 17.54 25.83 -14.91
C SER A 22 19.00 25.99 -14.39
N ALA A 23 19.38 27.21 -14.00
CA ALA A 23 20.72 27.49 -13.50
C ALA A 23 21.01 26.73 -12.18
N TRP A 24 20.06 26.69 -11.25
CA TRP A 24 20.25 26.00 -9.98
C TRP A 24 20.16 24.48 -10.11
N GLN A 25 19.31 23.94 -10.96
CA GLN A 25 19.30 22.51 -11.26
C GLN A 25 20.63 22.05 -11.84
N GLN A 26 21.23 22.86 -12.73
CA GLN A 26 22.57 22.57 -13.26
C GLN A 26 23.64 22.65 -12.18
N TYR A 27 23.58 23.68 -11.33
CA TYR A 27 24.51 23.83 -10.18
C TYR A 27 24.48 22.60 -9.27
N TRP A 28 23.28 22.15 -8.88
CA TRP A 28 23.15 20.97 -8.01
C TRP A 28 23.72 19.71 -8.65
N LYS A 29 23.49 19.54 -9.94
CA LYS A 29 24.01 18.43 -10.72
C LYS A 29 25.55 18.45 -10.78
N ASP A 30 26.12 19.58 -11.11
CA ASP A 30 27.59 19.73 -11.29
C ASP A 30 28.33 19.56 -9.98
N ASN A 31 27.75 19.94 -8.86
CA ASN A 31 28.34 19.85 -7.53
C ASN A 31 27.94 18.59 -6.75
N GLY A 32 27.12 17.72 -7.30
CA GLY A 32 26.61 16.54 -6.57
C GLY A 32 25.95 16.90 -5.26
N THR A 33 25.17 17.98 -5.24
CA THR A 33 24.63 18.61 -4.04
C THR A 33 23.82 17.64 -3.17
N PHE A 34 23.11 16.71 -3.81
CA PHE A 34 22.24 15.73 -3.11
C PHE A 34 22.86 14.36 -2.96
N ASN A 35 24.14 14.22 -3.26
CA ASN A 35 24.86 12.98 -3.06
C ASN A 35 24.94 12.64 -1.58
N ALA A 36 24.43 11.48 -1.20
CA ALA A 36 24.45 10.98 0.18
C ALA A 36 25.53 9.91 0.32
N PRO A 37 26.53 10.09 1.20
CA PRO A 37 27.60 9.12 1.36
C PRO A 37 27.13 7.89 2.14
N ASN A 38 27.65 6.72 1.75
CA ASN A 38 27.54 5.46 2.47
C ASN A 38 28.73 5.26 3.44
N PRO A 39 28.57 4.38 4.44
CA PRO A 39 29.70 3.95 5.29
C PRO A 39 30.84 3.29 4.53
N VAL A 40 30.52 2.42 3.57
CA VAL A 40 31.50 1.63 2.82
C VAL A 40 31.16 1.56 1.34
N GLY A 41 32.12 1.14 0.53
CA GLY A 41 31.93 0.88 -0.89
C GLY A 41 32.02 2.10 -1.80
N PRO A 42 31.56 2.02 -3.05
CA PRO A 42 31.76 3.06 -4.06
C PRO A 42 31.14 4.42 -3.75
N LEU A 43 30.09 4.43 -2.92
CA LEU A 43 29.40 5.67 -2.51
C LEU A 43 29.89 6.20 -1.17
N ALA A 44 30.95 5.64 -0.59
CA ALA A 44 31.61 6.20 0.59
C ALA A 44 32.48 7.40 0.20
N GLU A 45 32.59 8.38 1.11
CA GLU A 45 33.49 9.53 0.96
C GLU A 45 34.70 9.32 1.84
N ASP A 46 35.89 9.25 1.23
CA ASP A 46 37.15 9.02 1.96
C ASP A 46 37.48 10.17 2.93
N GLY A 47 37.78 9.81 4.17
CA GLY A 47 38.27 10.74 5.19
C GLY A 47 37.19 11.64 5.81
N LYS A 48 35.94 11.40 5.58
CA LYS A 48 34.84 12.09 6.25
C LYS A 48 34.11 11.15 7.20
N ASP A 49 33.91 11.58 8.43
CA ASP A 49 33.00 10.92 9.36
C ASP A 49 31.58 11.16 8.93
N LEU A 50 30.78 10.08 8.85
CA LEU A 50 29.36 10.20 8.55
C LEU A 50 28.60 10.86 9.70
N PRO A 51 27.61 11.73 9.42
CA PRO A 51 26.70 12.20 10.44
C PRO A 51 26.04 11.02 11.18
N LYS A 52 25.93 11.12 12.49
CA LYS A 52 25.21 10.13 13.29
C LYS A 52 23.73 10.16 12.96
N GLU A 53 23.17 11.36 12.82
CA GLU A 53 21.79 11.57 12.42
C GLU A 53 21.68 11.41 10.92
N LYS A 54 20.69 10.64 10.52
CA LYS A 54 20.42 10.26 9.14
C LYS A 54 18.93 10.10 8.90
N LEU A 55 18.54 10.20 7.64
CA LEU A 55 17.16 10.02 7.22
C LEU A 55 17.12 9.31 5.86
N ASN A 56 16.43 8.21 5.80
CA ASN A 56 16.11 7.52 4.56
C ASN A 56 14.65 7.82 4.19
N VAL A 57 14.47 8.61 3.14
CA VAL A 57 13.16 9.03 2.64
C VAL A 57 12.94 8.46 1.26
N GLN A 58 11.80 7.84 1.04
CA GLN A 58 11.46 7.25 -0.25
C GLN A 58 10.00 7.45 -0.59
N ASP A 59 9.77 7.56 -1.89
CA ASP A 59 8.46 7.43 -2.51
C ASP A 59 8.30 6.04 -3.11
N MET A 60 7.07 5.56 -3.21
CA MET A 60 6.78 4.40 -4.07
C MET A 60 7.18 4.76 -5.50
N PHE A 61 8.07 3.95 -6.09
CA PHE A 61 8.61 4.29 -7.39
C PHE A 61 7.55 4.16 -8.50
N PRO A 62 7.56 5.09 -9.47
CA PRO A 62 6.52 5.13 -10.49
C PRO A 62 6.72 4.09 -11.57
N TYR A 63 5.62 3.73 -12.22
CA TYR A 63 5.63 3.01 -13.49
C TYR A 63 5.82 4.00 -14.65
N PRO A 64 6.86 3.83 -15.51
CA PRO A 64 7.14 4.75 -16.61
C PRO A 64 6.17 4.52 -17.78
N SER A 65 5.01 5.17 -17.73
CA SER A 65 4.02 5.12 -18.81
C SER A 65 4.38 6.06 -19.95
N GLY A 66 4.02 5.70 -21.19
CA GLY A 66 4.20 6.56 -22.36
C GLY A 66 3.46 7.89 -22.30
N ALA A 67 2.50 7.95 -21.43
CA ALA A 67 1.74 9.14 -21.13
C ALA A 67 2.55 10.24 -20.40
N GLY A 68 3.65 9.90 -19.74
CA GLY A 68 4.35 10.77 -18.81
C GLY A 68 3.53 11.03 -17.55
N LEU A 69 4.00 11.98 -16.75
CA LEU A 69 3.34 12.41 -15.52
C LEU A 69 2.19 13.38 -15.80
N HIS A 70 1.17 13.36 -14.96
CA HIS A 70 0.25 14.47 -14.74
C HIS A 70 0.50 15.11 -13.37
N VAL A 71 -0.05 16.29 -13.11
CA VAL A 71 0.20 17.07 -11.87
C VAL A 71 -0.21 16.34 -10.58
N GLY A 72 -0.99 15.29 -10.66
CA GLY A 72 -1.34 14.47 -9.49
C GLY A 72 -0.21 13.56 -9.00
N HIS A 73 0.71 13.13 -9.88
CA HIS A 73 1.81 12.25 -9.51
C HIS A 73 2.84 12.93 -8.58
N PRO A 74 3.29 14.18 -8.83
CA PRO A 74 4.34 14.78 -8.04
C PRO A 74 3.91 15.26 -6.65
N LEU A 75 2.65 15.17 -6.26
CA LEU A 75 2.20 15.57 -4.93
C LEU A 75 3.04 14.91 -3.81
N GLY A 76 3.21 13.60 -3.87
CA GLY A 76 4.06 12.85 -2.95
C GLY A 76 5.53 13.21 -3.10
N TYR A 77 6.03 13.31 -4.33
CA TYR A 77 7.45 13.58 -4.61
C TYR A 77 7.88 14.98 -4.15
N ILE A 78 7.04 15.99 -4.32
CA ILE A 78 7.30 17.34 -3.82
C ILE A 78 7.28 17.35 -2.29
N ALA A 79 6.35 16.64 -1.67
CA ALA A 79 6.26 16.55 -0.21
C ALA A 79 7.48 15.88 0.40
N THR A 80 7.93 14.76 -0.13
CA THR A 80 9.12 14.05 0.35
C THR A 80 10.40 14.85 0.09
N ASP A 81 10.50 15.52 -1.05
CA ASP A 81 11.63 16.41 -1.35
C ASP A 81 11.69 17.59 -0.38
N THR A 82 10.56 18.19 -0.09
CA THR A 82 10.43 19.27 0.90
C THR A 82 10.90 18.79 2.29
N TYR A 83 10.44 17.63 2.72
CA TYR A 83 10.84 17.02 3.97
C TYR A 83 12.33 16.66 4.00
N ALA A 84 12.86 16.12 2.91
CA ALA A 84 14.26 15.79 2.77
C ALA A 84 15.17 17.04 2.86
N ARG A 85 14.79 18.13 2.16
CA ARG A 85 15.50 19.40 2.20
C ARG A 85 15.50 20.02 3.59
N PHE A 86 14.37 20.01 4.28
CA PHE A 86 14.27 20.46 5.66
C PHE A 86 15.22 19.67 6.58
N ASN A 87 15.26 18.36 6.46
CA ASN A 87 16.12 17.52 7.29
C ASN A 87 17.61 17.68 6.99
N ARG A 88 17.99 18.01 5.74
CA ARG A 88 19.38 18.41 5.43
C ARG A 88 19.77 19.68 6.16
N MET A 89 18.88 20.66 6.28
CA MET A 89 19.09 21.87 7.05
C MET A 89 19.17 21.62 8.55
N LEU A 90 18.69 20.49 9.04
CA LEU A 90 18.89 20.01 10.41
C LEU A 90 20.22 19.28 10.61
N GLY A 91 21.06 19.19 9.58
CA GLY A 91 22.38 18.54 9.64
C GLY A 91 22.38 17.04 9.45
N LYS A 92 21.25 16.43 9.04
CA LYS A 92 21.19 14.99 8.80
C LYS A 92 21.80 14.60 7.46
N ASN A 93 22.38 13.40 7.41
CA ASN A 93 22.67 12.73 6.15
C ASN A 93 21.35 12.16 5.59
N VAL A 94 20.93 12.63 4.43
CA VAL A 94 19.62 12.27 3.85
C VAL A 94 19.84 11.47 2.60
N LEU A 95 19.31 10.23 2.59
CA LEU A 95 19.18 9.43 1.38
C LEU A 95 17.79 9.65 0.81
N HIS A 96 17.75 10.25 -0.38
CA HIS A 96 16.52 10.46 -1.14
C HIS A 96 16.79 10.23 -2.62
N THR A 97 16.07 9.35 -3.25
CA THR A 97 16.19 9.03 -4.67
C THR A 97 14.88 8.49 -5.21
N LEU A 98 14.80 8.31 -6.52
CA LEU A 98 13.66 7.72 -7.18
C LEU A 98 14.13 6.84 -8.34
N GLY A 99 13.59 5.63 -8.40
CA GLY A 99 13.78 4.69 -9.50
C GLY A 99 12.50 4.48 -10.29
N TYR A 100 12.47 3.39 -11.07
CA TYR A 100 11.36 3.11 -11.99
C TYR A 100 10.96 1.65 -11.91
N ASP A 101 9.68 1.40 -11.65
CA ASP A 101 9.06 0.08 -11.75
C ASP A 101 8.66 -0.14 -13.21
N ALA A 102 9.56 -0.76 -13.98
CA ALA A 102 9.50 -0.67 -15.43
C ALA A 102 9.05 -1.97 -16.13
N PHE A 103 8.99 -3.10 -15.43
CA PHE A 103 8.36 -4.31 -15.92
C PHE A 103 6.82 -4.20 -15.85
N GLY A 104 6.13 -5.00 -16.64
CA GLY A 104 4.70 -5.12 -16.55
C GLY A 104 3.94 -5.02 -17.86
N LEU A 105 2.65 -5.16 -17.76
CA LEU A 105 1.74 -5.35 -18.87
C LEU A 105 1.62 -4.14 -19.83
N PRO A 106 1.69 -2.87 -19.40
CA PRO A 106 1.50 -1.75 -20.34
C PRO A 106 2.55 -1.68 -21.45
N ALA A 107 3.83 -1.88 -21.11
CA ALA A 107 4.91 -1.88 -22.10
C ALA A 107 4.82 -3.09 -23.04
N GLU A 108 4.47 -4.25 -22.49
CA GLU A 108 4.27 -5.47 -23.27
C GLU A 108 3.11 -5.34 -24.26
N GLN A 109 1.96 -4.79 -23.81
CA GLN A 109 0.82 -4.56 -24.72
C GLN A 109 1.13 -3.57 -25.85
N TYR A 110 1.89 -2.52 -25.56
CA TYR A 110 2.35 -1.62 -26.58
C TYR A 110 3.29 -2.31 -27.58
N ALA A 111 4.18 -3.17 -27.09
CA ALA A 111 5.05 -3.99 -27.94
C ALA A 111 4.26 -4.95 -28.83
N ILE A 112 3.22 -5.58 -28.30
CA ILE A 112 2.31 -6.46 -29.04
C ILE A 112 1.60 -5.70 -30.17
N GLN A 113 1.15 -4.47 -29.89
CA GLN A 113 0.42 -3.64 -30.85
C GLN A 113 1.31 -3.07 -31.96
N THR A 114 2.55 -2.70 -31.62
CA THR A 114 3.43 -1.93 -32.52
C THR A 114 4.59 -2.76 -33.10
N GLY A 115 4.86 -3.94 -32.55
CA GLY A 115 6.06 -4.73 -32.88
C GLY A 115 7.36 -4.13 -32.34
N THR A 116 7.29 -3.06 -31.54
CA THR A 116 8.47 -2.43 -30.93
C THR A 116 8.90 -3.19 -29.70
N HIS A 117 10.20 -3.42 -29.52
CA HIS A 117 10.72 -4.11 -28.33
C HIS A 117 10.32 -3.35 -27.05
N PRO A 118 9.81 -4.03 -26.00
CA PRO A 118 9.35 -3.38 -24.77
C PRO A 118 10.43 -2.52 -24.11
N ARG A 119 11.70 -2.94 -24.17
CA ARG A 119 12.84 -2.18 -23.64
C ARG A 119 12.96 -0.79 -24.28
N THR A 120 12.85 -0.71 -25.60
CA THR A 120 12.96 0.57 -26.31
C THR A 120 11.91 1.56 -25.85
N THR A 121 10.68 1.11 -25.74
CA THR A 121 9.57 1.94 -25.24
C THR A 121 9.77 2.32 -23.77
N THR A 122 10.16 1.36 -22.95
CA THR A 122 10.40 1.55 -21.52
C THR A 122 11.50 2.58 -21.27
N GLU A 123 12.64 2.47 -21.95
CA GLU A 123 13.75 3.42 -21.83
C GLU A 123 13.37 4.84 -22.27
N ALA A 124 12.61 4.97 -23.36
CA ALA A 124 12.09 6.26 -23.79
C ALA A 124 11.14 6.88 -22.75
N ASN A 125 10.28 6.07 -22.16
CA ASN A 125 9.34 6.50 -21.12
C ASN A 125 10.07 6.90 -19.82
N ILE A 126 11.09 6.14 -19.41
CA ILE A 126 11.96 6.48 -18.27
C ILE A 126 12.64 7.82 -18.50
N ASN A 127 13.22 8.03 -19.70
CA ASN A 127 13.91 9.29 -20.03
C ASN A 127 12.96 10.49 -20.00
N ASN A 128 11.75 10.35 -20.52
CA ASN A 128 10.74 11.40 -20.43
C ASN A 128 10.31 11.69 -18.99
N MET A 129 10.06 10.66 -18.20
CA MET A 129 9.68 10.82 -16.79
C MET A 129 10.82 11.45 -15.99
N ARG A 130 12.07 11.03 -16.23
CA ARG A 130 13.26 11.62 -15.60
C ARG A 130 13.39 13.10 -15.93
N ARG A 131 13.12 13.49 -17.18
CA ARG A 131 13.08 14.90 -17.61
C ARG A 131 12.00 15.67 -16.85
N GLN A 132 10.78 15.15 -16.76
CA GLN A 132 9.68 15.80 -16.05
C GLN A 132 9.96 15.95 -14.55
N LEU A 133 10.51 14.92 -13.91
CA LEU A 133 10.93 14.99 -12.51
C LEU A 133 12.07 15.99 -12.30
N GLY A 134 13.00 16.05 -13.22
CA GLY A 134 14.09 17.03 -13.21
C GLY A 134 13.61 18.47 -13.24
N MET A 135 12.55 18.75 -14.00
CA MET A 135 11.92 20.10 -14.08
C MET A 135 11.40 20.57 -12.70
N LEU A 136 11.01 19.65 -11.82
CA LEU A 136 10.50 19.98 -10.48
C LEU A 136 11.61 20.35 -9.50
N GLY A 137 12.87 20.18 -9.87
CA GLY A 137 14.02 20.46 -9.03
C GLY A 137 14.14 19.54 -7.81
N LEU A 138 13.73 18.29 -7.94
CA LEU A 138 13.79 17.31 -6.85
C LEU A 138 15.25 17.00 -6.47
N GLY A 139 15.53 17.03 -5.18
CA GLY A 139 16.86 16.80 -4.61
C GLY A 139 17.21 15.33 -4.45
N HIS A 140 17.13 14.58 -5.55
CA HIS A 140 17.46 13.16 -5.56
C HIS A 140 18.96 12.94 -5.78
N ASP A 141 19.51 11.90 -5.15
CA ASP A 141 20.84 11.38 -5.47
C ASP A 141 20.77 10.56 -6.76
N PRO A 142 21.27 11.06 -7.90
CA PRO A 142 21.09 10.42 -9.19
C PRO A 142 21.87 9.11 -9.33
N ARG A 143 22.89 8.90 -8.48
CA ARG A 143 23.74 7.69 -8.48
C ARG A 143 22.96 6.45 -8.00
N ARG A 144 21.83 6.65 -7.30
CA ARG A 144 21.04 5.61 -6.65
C ARG A 144 19.78 5.21 -7.39
N SER A 145 19.46 5.92 -8.47
CA SER A 145 18.30 5.61 -9.30
C SER A 145 18.50 4.30 -10.05
N VAL A 146 17.50 3.42 -9.98
CA VAL A 146 17.50 2.10 -10.64
C VAL A 146 16.18 1.90 -11.40
N ALA A 147 16.20 1.04 -12.40
CA ALA A 147 15.00 0.54 -13.05
C ALA A 147 14.90 -0.97 -12.87
N SER A 148 13.72 -1.46 -12.57
CA SER A 148 13.50 -2.90 -12.35
C SER A 148 13.83 -3.77 -13.57
N THR A 149 13.89 -3.16 -14.76
CA THR A 149 14.24 -3.80 -16.04
C THR A 149 15.73 -3.84 -16.35
N ASP A 150 16.57 -3.17 -15.55
CA ASP A 150 18.02 -3.22 -15.75
C ASP A 150 18.56 -4.60 -15.33
N PRO A 151 19.38 -5.26 -16.17
CA PRO A 151 19.95 -6.56 -15.82
C PRO A 151 20.76 -6.56 -14.52
N GLU A 152 21.46 -5.47 -14.21
CA GLU A 152 22.20 -5.28 -12.97
C GLU A 152 21.28 -5.20 -11.75
N PHE A 153 20.02 -4.78 -11.93
CA PHE A 153 19.00 -4.78 -10.88
C PHE A 153 18.35 -6.15 -10.78
N TYR A 154 17.76 -6.70 -11.85
CA TYR A 154 17.00 -7.94 -11.74
C TYR A 154 17.88 -9.19 -11.54
N LYS A 155 19.18 -9.12 -11.81
CA LYS A 155 20.15 -10.11 -11.32
C LYS A 155 19.92 -10.42 -9.85
N TRP A 156 19.71 -9.37 -9.04
CA TRP A 156 19.52 -9.50 -7.61
C TRP A 156 18.09 -9.88 -7.23
N THR A 157 17.10 -9.54 -8.03
CA THR A 157 15.76 -10.10 -7.91
C THR A 157 15.80 -11.63 -8.07
N GLN A 158 16.51 -12.11 -9.07
CA GLN A 158 16.73 -13.54 -9.31
C GLN A 158 17.54 -14.19 -8.19
N TRP A 159 18.54 -13.51 -7.68
CA TRP A 159 19.36 -13.98 -6.56
C TRP A 159 18.52 -14.12 -5.27
N ILE A 160 17.69 -13.14 -4.95
CA ILE A 160 16.80 -13.21 -3.79
C ILE A 160 15.80 -14.37 -3.97
N PHE A 161 15.25 -14.53 -5.16
CA PHE A 161 14.41 -15.70 -5.45
C PHE A 161 15.13 -17.01 -5.14
N LEU A 162 16.38 -17.16 -5.53
CA LEU A 162 17.18 -18.36 -5.23
C LEU A 162 17.42 -18.54 -3.73
N GLN A 163 17.62 -17.45 -2.97
CA GLN A 163 17.76 -17.54 -1.50
C GLN A 163 16.45 -18.04 -0.85
N ILE A 164 15.31 -17.54 -1.31
CA ILE A 164 14.00 -17.99 -0.82
C ILE A 164 13.73 -19.43 -1.23
N TYR A 165 14.06 -19.82 -2.47
CA TYR A 165 13.94 -21.18 -2.96
C TYR A 165 14.79 -22.17 -2.14
N ASN A 166 16.02 -21.78 -1.78
CA ASN A 166 16.93 -22.58 -0.96
C ASN A 166 16.69 -22.43 0.56
N SER A 167 15.51 -22.01 0.94
CA SER A 167 15.10 -21.82 2.33
C SER A 167 13.83 -22.58 2.67
N TRP A 168 13.68 -22.89 3.94
CA TRP A 168 12.48 -23.48 4.54
C TRP A 168 12.13 -22.73 5.79
N PHE A 169 10.86 -22.76 6.20
CA PHE A 169 10.41 -22.12 7.43
C PHE A 169 10.42 -23.12 8.59
N ASP A 170 11.24 -22.83 9.60
CA ASP A 170 11.28 -23.61 10.85
C ASP A 170 10.23 -23.10 11.81
N GLU A 171 9.13 -23.84 11.94
CA GLU A 171 8.01 -23.49 12.84
C GLU A 171 8.44 -23.44 14.32
N GLY A 172 9.41 -24.26 14.72
CA GLY A 172 9.95 -24.28 16.08
C GLY A 172 10.75 -23.02 16.41
N GLN A 173 11.48 -22.47 15.45
CA GLN A 173 12.26 -21.24 15.60
C GLN A 173 11.53 -20.00 15.04
N GLN A 174 10.40 -20.18 14.40
CA GLN A 174 9.62 -19.10 13.76
C GLN A 174 10.44 -18.23 12.80
N LYS A 175 11.27 -18.87 11.99
CA LYS A 175 12.11 -18.18 11.00
C LYS A 175 12.48 -19.06 9.81
N ALA A 176 12.84 -18.42 8.70
CA ALA A 176 13.47 -19.11 7.59
C ALA A 176 14.90 -19.56 7.94
N ARG A 177 15.26 -20.73 7.43
CA ARG A 177 16.61 -21.32 7.55
C ARG A 177 17.02 -21.90 6.20
N PRO A 178 18.35 -22.01 5.90
CA PRO A 178 18.83 -22.63 4.68
C PRO A 178 18.40 -24.11 4.56
N MET A 179 18.05 -24.55 3.36
CA MET A 179 17.71 -25.95 3.09
C MET A 179 18.83 -26.93 3.46
N SER A 180 20.09 -26.48 3.37
CA SER A 180 21.25 -27.29 3.76
C SER A 180 21.21 -27.71 5.24
N GLU A 181 20.64 -26.89 6.11
CA GLU A 181 20.47 -27.22 7.54
C GLU A 181 19.35 -28.24 7.74
N LEU A 182 18.23 -28.11 7.02
CA LEU A 182 17.14 -29.08 7.02
C LEU A 182 17.61 -30.45 6.56
N ILE A 183 18.37 -30.53 5.45
CA ILE A 183 18.88 -31.77 4.89
C ILE A 183 19.72 -32.50 5.94
N LYS A 184 20.61 -31.79 6.63
CA LYS A 184 21.41 -32.38 7.73
C LYS A 184 20.55 -32.93 8.84
N GLU A 185 19.51 -32.20 9.26
CA GLU A 185 18.57 -32.67 10.32
C GLU A 185 17.78 -33.91 9.89
N LEU A 186 17.38 -33.98 8.61
CA LEU A 186 16.68 -35.13 8.04
C LEU A 186 17.59 -36.36 7.88
N GLU A 187 18.83 -36.17 7.40
CA GLU A 187 19.79 -37.25 7.20
C GLU A 187 20.17 -37.97 8.50
N VAL A 188 20.30 -37.23 9.60
CA VAL A 188 20.60 -37.80 10.92
C VAL A 188 19.36 -38.25 11.69
N GLY A 189 18.18 -38.16 11.11
CA GLY A 189 16.93 -38.57 11.71
C GLY A 189 16.43 -37.68 12.86
N LYS A 190 17.04 -36.50 13.05
CA LYS A 190 16.58 -35.50 14.03
C LYS A 190 15.20 -34.96 13.68
N ARG A 191 14.90 -34.88 12.39
CA ARG A 191 13.62 -34.47 11.84
C ARG A 191 13.09 -35.51 10.87
N LYS A 192 11.80 -35.67 10.80
CA LYS A 192 11.10 -36.50 9.82
C LYS A 192 10.54 -35.63 8.69
N THR A 193 10.22 -36.25 7.57
CA THR A 193 9.45 -35.64 6.48
C THR A 193 8.06 -35.20 6.95
N LYS A 194 7.37 -34.38 6.20
CA LYS A 194 6.02 -33.89 6.52
C LYS A 194 4.99 -35.01 6.69
N ASP A 195 5.15 -36.11 5.95
CA ASP A 195 4.34 -37.31 6.06
C ASP A 195 4.81 -38.31 7.15
N GLY A 196 5.80 -37.92 7.96
CA GLY A 196 6.28 -38.68 9.13
C GLY A 196 7.30 -39.78 8.85
N ARG A 197 7.78 -39.95 7.61
CA ARG A 197 8.79 -40.93 7.25
C ARG A 197 10.21 -40.48 7.60
N TYR A 198 11.14 -41.44 7.72
CA TYR A 198 12.56 -41.12 7.80
C TYR A 198 13.13 -40.88 6.41
N TYR A 199 13.86 -39.80 6.26
CA TYR A 199 14.43 -39.34 5.00
C TYR A 199 15.39 -40.38 4.40
N ALA A 200 16.16 -41.10 5.25
CA ALA A 200 17.08 -42.16 4.83
C ALA A 200 16.41 -43.38 4.17
N ASP A 201 15.12 -43.60 4.48
CA ASP A 201 14.36 -44.73 3.93
C ASP A 201 13.75 -44.46 2.56
N LEU A 202 13.87 -43.19 2.07
CA LEU A 202 13.25 -42.71 0.85
C LEU A 202 14.19 -42.92 -0.37
N THR A 203 13.60 -43.15 -1.53
CA THR A 203 14.33 -43.07 -2.80
C THR A 203 14.79 -41.62 -3.06
N LYS A 204 15.75 -41.44 -3.94
CA LYS A 204 16.24 -40.08 -4.28
C LYS A 204 15.13 -39.15 -4.81
N GLU A 205 14.19 -39.71 -5.56
CA GLU A 205 13.04 -38.96 -6.07
C GLU A 205 12.08 -38.57 -4.96
N GLU A 206 11.73 -39.49 -4.05
CA GLU A 206 10.92 -39.22 -2.87
C GLU A 206 11.61 -38.22 -1.94
N GLN A 207 12.94 -38.28 -1.80
CA GLN A 207 13.71 -37.28 -1.03
C GLN A 207 13.55 -35.89 -1.60
N ARG A 208 13.63 -35.72 -2.92
CA ARG A 208 13.39 -34.41 -3.56
C ARG A 208 11.97 -33.90 -3.32
N GLN A 209 10.98 -34.74 -3.51
CA GLN A 209 9.58 -34.40 -3.26
C GLN A 209 9.36 -33.99 -1.80
N ALA A 210 9.94 -34.73 -0.85
CA ALA A 210 9.87 -34.40 0.56
C ALA A 210 10.52 -33.04 0.89
N LEU A 211 11.63 -32.68 0.24
CA LEU A 211 12.27 -31.38 0.39
C LEU A 211 11.41 -30.24 -0.16
N ASP A 212 10.75 -30.44 -1.29
CA ASP A 212 9.89 -29.44 -1.92
C ASP A 212 8.68 -29.09 -1.05
N GLU A 213 8.21 -30.00 -0.21
CA GLU A 213 7.15 -29.72 0.79
C GLU A 213 7.59 -28.74 1.89
N PHE A 214 8.88 -28.59 2.14
CA PHE A 214 9.44 -27.64 3.11
C PHE A 214 9.82 -26.30 2.49
N ARG A 215 10.17 -26.25 1.20
CA ARG A 215 10.66 -25.05 0.54
C ARG A 215 9.66 -23.90 0.64
N LEU A 216 10.19 -22.69 0.81
CA LEU A 216 9.39 -21.47 0.74
C LEU A 216 8.92 -21.15 -0.68
N VAL A 217 9.59 -21.68 -1.69
CA VAL A 217 9.17 -21.61 -3.10
C VAL A 217 8.98 -23.03 -3.63
N TYR A 218 7.83 -23.29 -4.22
CA TYR A 218 7.47 -24.61 -4.68
C TYR A 218 6.57 -24.58 -5.93
N LEU A 219 6.58 -25.65 -6.70
CA LEU A 219 5.65 -25.89 -7.79
C LEU A 219 4.39 -26.58 -7.27
N SER A 220 3.25 -26.07 -7.62
CA SER A 220 1.96 -26.64 -7.23
C SER A 220 0.96 -26.61 -8.37
N ASN A 221 0.14 -27.65 -8.46
CA ASN A 221 -1.08 -27.60 -9.24
C ASN A 221 -2.13 -26.83 -8.44
N SER A 222 -2.19 -25.53 -8.69
CA SER A 222 -3.07 -24.62 -7.96
C SER A 222 -4.21 -24.13 -8.84
N THR A 223 -5.35 -23.91 -8.23
CA THR A 223 -6.46 -23.25 -8.90
C THR A 223 -6.10 -21.79 -9.14
N VAL A 224 -6.05 -21.38 -10.39
CA VAL A 224 -5.65 -20.06 -10.84
C VAL A 224 -6.73 -19.42 -11.70
N ASN A 225 -6.64 -18.11 -11.88
CA ASN A 225 -7.50 -17.34 -12.74
C ASN A 225 -6.93 -17.35 -14.17
N TRP A 226 -7.36 -18.28 -14.99
CA TRP A 226 -6.94 -18.40 -16.38
C TRP A 226 -7.76 -17.50 -17.30
N CYS A 227 -7.11 -16.67 -18.09
CA CYS A 227 -7.76 -15.80 -19.08
C CYS A 227 -7.33 -16.21 -20.50
N PRO A 228 -8.13 -17.00 -21.22
CA PRO A 228 -7.80 -17.42 -22.58
C PRO A 228 -7.61 -16.27 -23.55
N GLY A 229 -8.46 -15.24 -23.46
CA GLY A 229 -8.39 -14.06 -24.33
C GLY A 229 -7.09 -13.27 -24.18
N LEU A 230 -6.44 -13.30 -23.02
CA LEU A 230 -5.12 -12.72 -22.76
C LEU A 230 -3.97 -13.73 -22.86
N GLY A 231 -4.28 -15.03 -22.86
CA GLY A 231 -3.28 -16.10 -22.91
C GLY A 231 -2.41 -16.17 -21.65
N THR A 232 -2.89 -15.72 -20.51
CA THR A 232 -2.13 -15.66 -19.26
C THR A 232 -3.00 -15.91 -18.02
N VAL A 233 -2.35 -16.30 -16.95
CA VAL A 233 -2.94 -16.34 -15.61
C VAL A 233 -2.95 -14.95 -15.02
N LEU A 234 -4.02 -14.64 -14.30
CA LEU A 234 -4.21 -13.36 -13.61
C LEU A 234 -4.17 -13.54 -12.10
N ALA A 235 -3.62 -12.55 -11.41
CA ALA A 235 -3.79 -12.42 -9.97
C ALA A 235 -5.26 -12.07 -9.64
N ASN A 236 -5.68 -12.30 -8.39
CA ASN A 236 -7.04 -11.97 -7.98
C ASN A 236 -7.36 -10.48 -8.17
N GLU A 237 -6.35 -9.62 -8.00
CA GLU A 237 -6.44 -8.17 -8.16
C GLU A 237 -6.60 -7.71 -9.62
N GLU A 238 -6.29 -8.59 -10.58
CA GLU A 238 -6.44 -8.34 -12.01
C GLU A 238 -7.80 -8.83 -12.56
N VAL A 239 -8.65 -9.35 -11.67
CA VAL A 239 -9.99 -9.85 -12.01
C VAL A 239 -11.05 -8.93 -11.41
N THR A 240 -11.98 -8.49 -12.26
CA THR A 240 -13.09 -7.61 -11.81
C THR A 240 -14.12 -8.41 -11.00
N ALA A 241 -15.03 -7.70 -10.34
CA ALA A 241 -16.14 -8.30 -9.61
C ALA A 241 -17.06 -9.15 -10.50
N GLU A 242 -17.10 -8.83 -11.81
CA GLU A 242 -17.89 -9.57 -12.80
C GLU A 242 -17.16 -10.80 -13.37
N GLY A 243 -16.03 -11.20 -12.79
CA GLY A 243 -15.27 -12.37 -13.25
C GLY A 243 -14.54 -12.18 -14.58
N LYS A 244 -14.18 -10.94 -14.90
CA LYS A 244 -13.49 -10.61 -16.14
C LYS A 244 -12.12 -10.01 -15.87
N SER A 245 -11.24 -10.07 -16.86
CA SER A 245 -9.97 -9.39 -16.78
C SER A 245 -10.17 -7.87 -16.74
N GLU A 246 -9.47 -7.17 -15.87
CA GLU A 246 -9.45 -5.72 -15.79
C GLU A 246 -9.09 -5.10 -17.16
N ARG A 247 -8.18 -5.74 -17.89
CA ARG A 247 -7.80 -5.35 -19.24
C ARG A 247 -8.42 -6.29 -20.27
N GLY A 248 -9.03 -5.72 -21.29
CA GLY A 248 -9.65 -6.44 -22.39
C GLY A 248 -11.04 -6.98 -22.05
N ASN A 249 -11.46 -6.96 -20.79
CA ASN A 249 -12.77 -7.38 -20.34
C ASN A 249 -13.14 -8.81 -20.79
N PHE A 250 -12.14 -9.71 -20.80
CA PHE A 250 -12.32 -11.11 -21.21
C PHE A 250 -12.78 -11.97 -20.03
N PRO A 251 -13.55 -13.05 -20.30
CA PRO A 251 -13.88 -14.05 -19.28
C PRO A 251 -12.63 -14.63 -18.62
N VAL A 252 -12.72 -14.90 -17.33
CA VAL A 252 -11.68 -15.53 -16.54
C VAL A 252 -12.21 -16.82 -15.94
N PHE A 253 -11.51 -17.92 -16.11
CA PHE A 253 -11.91 -19.24 -15.67
C PHE A 253 -11.03 -19.72 -14.52
N ARG A 254 -11.62 -20.48 -13.61
CA ARG A 254 -10.88 -21.18 -12.57
C ARG A 254 -10.32 -22.48 -13.14
N LYS A 255 -9.00 -22.64 -13.12
CA LYS A 255 -8.32 -23.79 -13.70
C LYS A 255 -7.16 -24.24 -12.83
N ASN A 256 -6.95 -25.55 -12.69
CA ASN A 256 -5.79 -26.09 -12.03
C ASN A 256 -4.62 -26.13 -13.01
N LEU A 257 -3.58 -25.33 -12.70
CA LEU A 257 -2.36 -25.24 -13.49
C LEU A 257 -1.13 -25.36 -12.59
N ARG A 258 -0.08 -25.95 -13.10
CA ARG A 258 1.22 -26.03 -12.41
C ARG A 258 1.89 -24.66 -12.44
N GLN A 259 2.10 -24.07 -11.25
CA GLN A 259 2.59 -22.71 -11.09
C GLN A 259 3.62 -22.64 -9.95
N TRP A 260 4.53 -21.67 -10.03
CA TRP A 260 5.37 -21.29 -8.90
C TRP A 260 4.55 -20.59 -7.84
N MET A 261 4.72 -21.03 -6.60
CA MET A 261 4.09 -20.45 -5.42
C MET A 261 5.15 -20.05 -4.41
N MET A 262 4.93 -18.93 -3.72
CA MET A 262 5.72 -18.55 -2.53
C MET A 262 4.88 -18.71 -1.27
N ARG A 263 5.46 -19.39 -0.28
CA ARG A 263 4.79 -19.74 0.99
C ARG A 263 4.74 -18.57 1.98
N ILE A 264 4.14 -17.46 1.53
CA ILE A 264 3.91 -16.28 2.37
C ILE A 264 3.08 -16.62 3.61
N THR A 265 2.25 -17.66 3.54
CA THR A 265 1.42 -18.13 4.65
C THR A 265 2.24 -18.61 5.86
N ALA A 266 3.47 -19.06 5.65
CA ALA A 266 4.39 -19.40 6.74
C ALA A 266 4.71 -18.20 7.64
N TYR A 267 4.59 -16.99 7.11
CA TYR A 267 4.83 -15.72 7.82
C TYR A 267 3.57 -15.03 8.31
N SER A 268 2.40 -15.67 8.23
CA SER A 268 1.11 -15.07 8.57
C SER A 268 1.10 -14.44 9.96
N ASP A 269 1.59 -15.12 10.98
CA ASP A 269 1.64 -14.61 12.35
C ASP A 269 2.60 -13.42 12.48
N ARG A 270 3.80 -13.53 11.94
CA ARG A 270 4.79 -12.45 12.00
C ARG A 270 4.34 -11.23 11.20
N LEU A 271 3.74 -11.42 10.02
CA LEU A 271 3.15 -10.33 9.23
C LEU A 271 2.03 -9.61 9.98
N LEU A 272 1.25 -10.34 10.77
CA LEU A 272 0.17 -9.78 11.56
C LEU A 272 0.67 -9.11 12.85
N ASP A 273 1.48 -9.82 13.62
CA ASP A 273 1.93 -9.36 14.95
C ASP A 273 2.88 -8.17 14.84
N ASP A 274 3.74 -8.12 13.82
CA ASP A 274 4.70 -7.03 13.62
C ASP A 274 4.04 -5.74 13.09
N LEU A 275 2.76 -5.74 12.75
CA LEU A 275 2.02 -4.50 12.46
C LEU A 275 2.01 -3.54 13.66
N GLU A 276 2.06 -4.07 14.88
CA GLU A 276 2.00 -3.27 16.11
C GLU A 276 3.22 -2.35 16.29
N VAL A 277 4.38 -2.71 15.72
CA VAL A 277 5.61 -1.91 15.83
C VAL A 277 5.79 -0.92 14.67
N LEU A 278 4.88 -0.91 13.71
CA LEU A 278 4.93 -0.04 12.54
C LEU A 278 4.20 1.29 12.79
N ASP A 279 4.83 2.39 12.43
CA ASP A 279 4.21 3.72 12.37
C ASP A 279 3.49 3.90 11.03
N TRP A 280 2.42 3.15 10.87
CA TRP A 280 1.62 3.12 9.65
C TRP A 280 0.18 3.61 9.92
N PRO A 281 -0.51 4.17 8.91
CA PRO A 281 -1.92 4.51 9.04
C PRO A 281 -2.75 3.31 9.46
N GLU A 282 -3.63 3.50 10.45
CA GLU A 282 -4.46 2.41 10.98
C GLU A 282 -5.34 1.76 9.92
N LYS A 283 -5.77 2.54 8.92
CA LYS A 283 -6.50 2.02 7.76
C LYS A 283 -5.71 0.94 7.01
N VAL A 284 -4.41 1.17 6.77
CA VAL A 284 -3.55 0.20 6.08
C VAL A 284 -3.30 -1.03 6.95
N LYS A 285 -3.04 -0.84 8.25
CA LYS A 285 -2.91 -1.96 9.20
C LYS A 285 -4.17 -2.81 9.24
N SER A 286 -5.33 -2.20 9.29
CA SER A 286 -6.63 -2.89 9.27
C SER A 286 -6.86 -3.65 7.97
N MET A 287 -6.47 -3.09 6.82
CA MET A 287 -6.55 -3.79 5.55
C MET A 287 -5.66 -5.02 5.53
N GLN A 288 -4.42 -4.94 6.04
CA GLN A 288 -3.53 -6.11 6.15
C GLN A 288 -4.04 -7.14 7.16
N ARG A 289 -4.54 -6.73 8.33
CA ARG A 289 -5.16 -7.65 9.29
C ARG A 289 -6.32 -8.42 8.68
N ASN A 290 -7.19 -7.73 7.96
CA ASN A 290 -8.34 -8.35 7.29
C ASN A 290 -7.91 -9.29 6.16
N TRP A 291 -6.88 -8.93 5.41
CA TRP A 291 -6.34 -9.75 4.32
C TRP A 291 -5.68 -11.03 4.84
N ILE A 292 -4.87 -10.93 5.88
CA ILE A 292 -4.28 -12.08 6.56
C ILE A 292 -5.37 -12.91 7.22
N GLY A 293 -6.33 -12.26 7.85
CA GLY A 293 -7.57 -12.86 8.33
C GLY A 293 -7.38 -14.00 9.31
N ARG A 294 -6.53 -13.82 10.34
CA ARG A 294 -6.34 -14.81 11.40
C ARG A 294 -7.64 -15.00 12.19
N SER A 295 -8.15 -16.20 12.21
CA SER A 295 -9.36 -16.59 12.94
C SER A 295 -9.05 -17.74 13.87
N ARG A 296 -9.43 -17.61 15.14
CA ARG A 296 -9.34 -18.68 16.15
C ARG A 296 -10.68 -19.37 16.25
N GLY A 297 -10.67 -20.69 16.20
CA GLY A 297 -11.89 -21.49 16.24
C GLY A 297 -11.60 -22.96 16.52
N ALA A 298 -12.43 -23.82 15.98
CA ALA A 298 -12.26 -25.27 16.08
C ALA A 298 -12.38 -25.93 14.70
N GLU A 299 -11.59 -26.96 14.51
CA GLU A 299 -11.77 -27.95 13.47
C GLU A 299 -12.63 -29.08 14.05
N VAL A 300 -13.71 -29.42 13.38
CA VAL A 300 -14.69 -30.42 13.83
C VAL A 300 -14.89 -31.44 12.70
N SER A 301 -14.81 -32.73 13.06
CA SER A 301 -14.98 -33.83 12.11
C SER A 301 -16.41 -34.34 12.08
N PHE A 302 -17.09 -34.24 10.96
CA PHE A 302 -18.33 -34.90 10.64
C PHE A 302 -18.03 -36.23 9.96
N HIS A 303 -18.69 -37.30 10.32
CA HIS A 303 -18.44 -38.63 9.76
C HIS A 303 -19.52 -39.02 8.72
N ALA A 304 -19.09 -39.43 7.51
CA ALA A 304 -19.96 -39.87 6.43
C ALA A 304 -19.28 -40.98 5.60
N GLU A 305 -19.97 -42.07 5.33
CA GLU A 305 -19.56 -43.15 4.43
C GLU A 305 -18.11 -43.66 4.66
N GLY A 306 -17.63 -43.67 5.91
CA GLY A 306 -16.24 -44.06 6.22
C GLY A 306 -15.20 -42.95 6.12
N TYR A 307 -15.59 -41.75 5.76
CA TYR A 307 -14.74 -40.58 5.68
C TYR A 307 -15.03 -39.59 6.81
N ASN A 308 -14.01 -38.83 7.17
CA ASN A 308 -14.16 -37.65 8.03
C ASN A 308 -14.20 -36.39 7.14
N ILE A 309 -15.24 -35.58 7.34
CA ILE A 309 -15.36 -34.26 6.75
C ILE A 309 -14.96 -33.25 7.82
N ASP A 310 -13.74 -32.72 7.70
CA ASP A 310 -13.25 -31.74 8.65
C ASP A 310 -13.73 -30.36 8.27
N VAL A 311 -14.46 -29.69 9.17
CA VAL A 311 -14.96 -28.34 9.00
C VAL A 311 -14.26 -27.39 9.98
N PHE A 312 -13.96 -26.18 9.55
CA PHE A 312 -13.49 -25.13 10.45
C PHE A 312 -14.62 -24.15 10.79
N THR A 313 -14.76 -23.85 12.07
CA THR A 313 -15.74 -22.88 12.55
C THR A 313 -15.16 -21.96 13.62
N THR A 314 -15.47 -20.66 13.54
CA THR A 314 -15.22 -19.70 14.62
C THR A 314 -16.30 -19.73 15.71
N ARG A 315 -17.37 -20.50 15.47
CA ARG A 315 -18.53 -20.62 16.33
C ARG A 315 -18.82 -22.09 16.70
N PRO A 316 -17.85 -22.81 17.32
CA PRO A 316 -18.09 -24.19 17.74
C PRO A 316 -19.21 -24.31 18.77
N ASP A 317 -19.50 -23.24 19.52
CA ASP A 317 -20.64 -23.11 20.42
C ASP A 317 -21.99 -23.36 19.77
N THR A 318 -22.12 -23.16 18.45
CA THR A 318 -23.36 -23.35 17.71
C THR A 318 -23.48 -24.73 17.04
N LEU A 319 -22.55 -25.64 17.29
CA LEU A 319 -22.49 -26.97 16.65
C LEU A 319 -23.79 -27.81 16.83
N PHE A 320 -24.52 -27.65 17.92
CA PHE A 320 -25.83 -28.29 18.12
C PHE A 320 -26.89 -27.86 17.14
N GLY A 321 -26.72 -26.67 16.54
CA GLY A 321 -27.62 -26.11 15.52
C GLY A 321 -27.17 -26.37 14.08
N ALA A 322 -26.16 -27.18 13.86
CA ALA A 322 -25.72 -27.55 12.52
C ALA A 322 -26.72 -28.48 11.86
N GLU A 323 -27.34 -28.04 10.76
CA GLU A 323 -28.44 -28.74 10.10
C GLU A 323 -28.03 -29.36 8.75
N TYR A 324 -26.91 -28.95 8.18
CA TYR A 324 -26.34 -29.51 6.97
C TYR A 324 -24.83 -29.24 6.89
N VAL A 325 -24.15 -29.97 6.02
CA VAL A 325 -22.73 -29.78 5.68
C VAL A 325 -22.64 -29.39 4.24
N VAL A 326 -21.79 -28.41 3.92
CA VAL A 326 -21.55 -27.96 2.55
C VAL A 326 -20.08 -28.08 2.22
N LEU A 327 -19.81 -28.73 1.09
CA LEU A 327 -18.48 -28.84 0.48
C LEU A 327 -18.33 -27.85 -0.65
N ALA A 328 -17.12 -27.35 -0.85
CA ALA A 328 -16.80 -26.68 -2.10
C ALA A 328 -16.98 -27.66 -3.27
N PRO A 329 -17.49 -27.23 -4.41
CA PRO A 329 -17.70 -28.11 -5.58
C PRO A 329 -16.43 -28.85 -6.04
N GLU A 330 -15.27 -28.26 -5.77
CA GLU A 330 -13.93 -28.77 -6.12
C GLU A 330 -13.30 -29.62 -4.99
N HIS A 331 -13.97 -29.83 -3.89
CA HIS A 331 -13.43 -30.55 -2.73
C HIS A 331 -13.18 -32.02 -3.10
N GLU A 332 -12.03 -32.55 -2.65
CA GLU A 332 -11.58 -33.92 -2.98
C GLU A 332 -12.53 -35.03 -2.54
N LEU A 333 -13.30 -34.83 -1.49
CA LEU A 333 -14.27 -35.81 -0.98
C LEU A 333 -15.60 -35.82 -1.74
N VAL A 334 -15.88 -34.87 -2.62
CA VAL A 334 -17.16 -34.80 -3.31
C VAL A 334 -17.45 -36.10 -4.07
N ASP A 335 -16.51 -36.54 -4.89
CA ASP A 335 -16.70 -37.74 -5.70
C ASP A 335 -16.76 -39.02 -4.88
N ALA A 336 -16.05 -39.06 -3.72
CA ALA A 336 -16.06 -40.18 -2.78
C ALA A 336 -17.35 -40.26 -1.96
N LEU A 337 -18.04 -39.14 -1.75
CA LEU A 337 -19.28 -39.03 -0.98
C LEU A 337 -20.55 -39.06 -1.82
N LEU A 338 -20.43 -39.08 -3.15
CA LEU A 338 -21.57 -39.21 -4.03
C LEU A 338 -22.32 -40.53 -3.80
N SER A 339 -23.65 -40.47 -3.66
CA SER A 339 -24.46 -41.67 -3.67
C SER A 339 -24.34 -42.42 -4.99
N PRO A 340 -24.08 -43.75 -4.95
CA PRO A 340 -24.03 -44.58 -6.14
C PRO A 340 -25.40 -44.95 -6.71
N ILE A 341 -26.47 -44.53 -6.06
CA ILE A 341 -27.86 -44.80 -6.46
C ILE A 341 -28.59 -43.49 -6.77
N PRO A 342 -29.56 -43.50 -7.67
CA PRO A 342 -30.44 -42.35 -7.93
C PRO A 342 -31.09 -41.79 -6.66
N TYR A 343 -31.52 -40.54 -6.73
CA TYR A 343 -32.28 -39.91 -5.65
C TYR A 343 -33.59 -40.65 -5.40
N ASP A 344 -34.00 -40.70 -4.12
CA ASP A 344 -35.30 -41.24 -3.73
C ASP A 344 -36.41 -40.26 -4.19
N ASP A 345 -37.61 -40.81 -4.46
CA ASP A 345 -38.74 -40.04 -4.99
C ASP A 345 -39.22 -38.91 -4.04
N ASP A 346 -38.84 -38.97 -2.77
CA ASP A 346 -39.17 -37.95 -1.75
C ASP A 346 -38.12 -36.84 -1.58
N VAL A 347 -37.01 -36.88 -2.33
CA VAL A 347 -36.04 -35.81 -2.35
C VAL A 347 -36.60 -34.60 -3.10
N ASP A 348 -36.52 -33.43 -2.48
CA ASP A 348 -37.02 -32.20 -3.07
C ASP A 348 -36.27 -31.90 -4.39
N GLU A 349 -37.00 -31.55 -5.42
CA GLU A 349 -36.46 -31.26 -6.76
C GLU A 349 -35.39 -30.12 -6.72
N CYS A 350 -35.52 -29.17 -5.79
CA CYS A 350 -34.50 -28.10 -5.64
C CYS A 350 -33.16 -28.62 -5.16
N TRP A 351 -33.08 -29.84 -4.58
CA TRP A 351 -31.83 -30.45 -4.14
C TRP A 351 -31.05 -31.15 -5.24
N THR A 352 -31.70 -31.50 -6.35
CA THR A 352 -31.21 -32.41 -7.38
C THR A 352 -30.70 -31.69 -8.65
N PHE A 353 -30.80 -30.38 -8.67
CA PHE A 353 -30.44 -29.56 -9.85
C PHE A 353 -31.09 -30.04 -11.15
N GLY A 354 -32.28 -30.65 -10.99
CA GLY A 354 -33.10 -31.15 -12.14
C GLY A 354 -32.64 -32.49 -12.73
N HIS A 355 -31.86 -33.26 -11.98
CA HIS A 355 -31.38 -34.60 -12.39
C HIS A 355 -31.84 -35.68 -11.42
N ASP A 356 -32.06 -36.87 -11.90
CA ASP A 356 -32.40 -38.03 -11.07
C ASP A 356 -31.20 -38.72 -10.45
N ASP A 357 -29.99 -38.47 -11.00
CA ASP A 357 -28.75 -39.10 -10.59
C ASP A 357 -27.82 -38.07 -9.95
N PRO A 358 -27.27 -38.34 -8.73
CA PRO A 358 -26.40 -37.41 -8.01
C PRO A 358 -25.14 -37.03 -8.78
N LYS A 359 -24.56 -37.94 -9.53
CA LYS A 359 -23.34 -37.68 -10.29
C LYS A 359 -23.61 -36.71 -11.46
N GLU A 360 -24.70 -36.94 -12.20
CA GLU A 360 -25.12 -36.05 -13.29
C GLU A 360 -25.46 -34.66 -12.75
N ALA A 361 -26.12 -34.57 -11.59
CA ALA A 361 -26.45 -33.32 -10.92
C ALA A 361 -25.17 -32.52 -10.53
N VAL A 362 -24.16 -33.18 -9.97
CA VAL A 362 -22.90 -32.57 -9.56
C VAL A 362 -22.11 -32.11 -10.79
N GLU A 363 -22.01 -32.92 -11.84
CA GLU A 363 -21.31 -32.56 -13.08
C GLU A 363 -21.96 -31.34 -13.76
N ALA A 364 -23.29 -31.30 -13.85
CA ALA A 364 -24.04 -30.16 -14.38
C ALA A 364 -23.84 -28.89 -13.55
N TYR A 365 -23.85 -29.02 -12.23
CA TYR A 365 -23.63 -27.89 -11.32
C TYR A 365 -22.22 -27.34 -11.45
N ARG A 366 -21.19 -28.18 -11.42
CA ARG A 366 -19.80 -27.79 -11.64
C ARG A 366 -19.61 -27.04 -12.96
N ALA A 367 -20.23 -27.50 -14.03
CA ALA A 367 -20.21 -26.82 -15.33
C ALA A 367 -20.86 -25.42 -15.26
N SER A 368 -21.98 -25.29 -14.54
CA SER A 368 -22.70 -24.01 -14.43
C SER A 368 -21.95 -22.90 -13.70
N ILE A 369 -21.05 -23.28 -12.81
CA ILE A 369 -20.28 -22.34 -11.97
C ILE A 369 -18.83 -22.16 -12.42
N ALA A 370 -18.38 -22.89 -13.45
CA ALA A 370 -16.97 -22.92 -13.88
C ALA A 370 -16.40 -21.54 -14.22
N ALA A 371 -17.22 -20.62 -14.72
CA ALA A 371 -16.84 -19.26 -15.09
C ALA A 371 -16.94 -18.23 -13.95
N LYS A 372 -17.50 -18.60 -12.79
CA LYS A 372 -17.67 -17.67 -11.67
C LYS A 372 -16.36 -17.47 -10.90
N SER A 373 -16.00 -16.22 -10.65
CA SER A 373 -14.90 -15.87 -9.75
C SER A 373 -15.24 -16.18 -8.28
N ASP A 374 -14.22 -16.26 -7.42
CA ASP A 374 -14.41 -16.45 -5.97
C ASP A 374 -15.26 -15.33 -5.37
N LEU A 375 -15.09 -14.08 -5.84
CA LEU A 375 -15.84 -12.94 -5.37
C LEU A 375 -17.31 -13.04 -5.77
N GLU A 376 -17.60 -13.35 -7.04
CA GLU A 376 -18.97 -13.58 -7.50
C GLU A 376 -19.64 -14.72 -6.74
N ARG A 377 -18.91 -15.80 -6.46
CA ARG A 377 -19.42 -16.92 -5.66
C ARG A 377 -19.77 -16.49 -4.24
N GLN A 378 -18.98 -15.62 -3.62
CA GLN A 378 -19.24 -15.11 -2.26
C GLN A 378 -20.36 -14.09 -2.19
N GLU A 379 -20.51 -13.25 -3.20
CA GLU A 379 -21.49 -12.16 -3.25
C GLU A 379 -22.81 -12.58 -3.91
N ASN A 380 -22.88 -13.79 -4.47
CA ASN A 380 -24.05 -14.27 -5.16
C ASN A 380 -25.28 -14.31 -4.24
N LYS A 381 -26.29 -13.55 -4.56
CA LYS A 381 -27.56 -13.51 -3.82
C LYS A 381 -28.44 -14.71 -4.12
N GLU A 382 -28.27 -15.34 -5.27
CA GLU A 382 -28.98 -16.54 -5.63
C GLU A 382 -28.32 -17.76 -4.99
N LYS A 383 -29.01 -18.43 -4.09
CA LYS A 383 -28.48 -19.61 -3.41
C LYS A 383 -28.74 -20.84 -4.25
N THR A 384 -27.68 -21.47 -4.72
CA THR A 384 -27.66 -22.69 -5.52
C THR A 384 -26.80 -23.76 -4.87
N GLY A 385 -27.07 -25.00 -5.11
CA GLY A 385 -26.32 -26.12 -4.60
C GLY A 385 -26.92 -27.46 -5.05
N VAL A 386 -26.23 -28.54 -4.75
CA VAL A 386 -26.66 -29.92 -5.08
C VAL A 386 -26.43 -30.84 -3.89
N PHE A 387 -27.44 -31.64 -3.59
CA PHE A 387 -27.36 -32.71 -2.58
C PHE A 387 -26.55 -33.91 -3.12
N LEU A 388 -25.61 -34.43 -2.35
CA LEU A 388 -24.79 -35.58 -2.77
C LEU A 388 -25.47 -36.92 -2.63
N GLY A 389 -26.70 -36.96 -2.10
CA GLY A 389 -27.42 -38.20 -1.84
C GLY A 389 -26.96 -38.92 -0.57
N THR A 390 -26.05 -38.30 0.22
CA THR A 390 -25.48 -38.87 1.46
C THR A 390 -25.59 -37.92 2.65
N TYR A 391 -25.44 -38.47 3.85
CA TYR A 391 -25.60 -37.76 5.11
C TYR A 391 -24.35 -37.88 5.96
N ALA A 392 -24.02 -36.80 6.66
CA ALA A 392 -22.95 -36.75 7.67
C ALA A 392 -23.56 -36.84 9.09
N THR A 393 -22.81 -37.36 10.03
CA THR A 393 -23.19 -37.43 11.44
C THR A 393 -22.60 -36.23 12.19
N ASN A 394 -23.46 -35.40 12.80
CA ASN A 394 -23.01 -34.34 13.69
C ASN A 394 -22.41 -34.95 14.96
N PRO A 395 -21.16 -34.71 15.31
CA PRO A 395 -20.49 -35.40 16.43
C PRO A 395 -21.03 -35.01 17.79
N VAL A 396 -21.74 -33.90 17.93
CA VAL A 396 -22.23 -33.42 19.23
C VAL A 396 -23.59 -34.01 19.65
N ASN A 397 -24.43 -34.36 18.68
CA ASN A 397 -25.78 -34.86 18.96
C ASN A 397 -26.16 -36.14 18.20
N GLY A 398 -25.26 -36.68 17.33
CA GLY A 398 -25.50 -37.87 16.55
C GLY A 398 -26.51 -37.70 15.41
N LYS A 399 -26.99 -36.48 15.15
CA LYS A 399 -27.98 -36.20 14.11
C LYS A 399 -27.36 -36.42 12.72
N LYS A 400 -28.13 -37.06 11.83
CA LYS A 400 -27.78 -37.16 10.41
C LYS A 400 -28.20 -35.87 9.68
N VAL A 401 -27.25 -35.25 9.03
CA VAL A 401 -27.43 -33.99 8.26
C VAL A 401 -27.05 -34.20 6.81
N PRO A 402 -27.81 -33.66 5.85
CA PRO A 402 -27.50 -33.83 4.43
C PRO A 402 -26.20 -33.12 4.04
N ILE A 403 -25.49 -33.67 3.04
CA ILE A 403 -24.26 -33.10 2.47
C ILE A 403 -24.58 -32.48 1.12
N PHE A 404 -24.26 -31.19 0.99
CA PHE A 404 -24.43 -30.43 -0.25
C PHE A 404 -23.07 -30.00 -0.80
N ILE A 405 -23.00 -29.72 -2.10
CA ILE A 405 -22.04 -28.79 -2.67
C ILE A 405 -22.74 -27.46 -2.96
N ALA A 406 -22.04 -26.36 -2.77
CA ALA A 406 -22.55 -25.04 -3.11
C ALA A 406 -21.42 -24.08 -3.46
N ASP A 407 -21.68 -23.13 -4.34
CA ASP A 407 -20.70 -22.21 -4.90
C ASP A 407 -20.18 -21.16 -3.88
N TYR A 408 -20.91 -20.90 -2.80
CA TYR A 408 -20.45 -19.95 -1.77
C TYR A 408 -19.39 -20.53 -0.82
N VAL A 409 -19.09 -21.84 -0.90
CA VAL A 409 -18.01 -22.47 -0.18
C VAL A 409 -16.78 -22.62 -1.08
N LEU A 410 -15.64 -22.17 -0.63
CA LEU A 410 -14.39 -22.14 -1.38
C LEU A 410 -13.34 -23.07 -0.81
N THR A 411 -12.62 -23.80 -1.67
CA THR A 411 -11.51 -24.67 -1.26
C THR A 411 -10.32 -23.94 -0.65
N GLY A 412 -10.16 -22.68 -0.97
CA GLY A 412 -9.05 -21.87 -0.50
C GLY A 412 -9.25 -21.26 0.89
N TYR A 413 -10.37 -21.49 1.54
CA TYR A 413 -10.63 -21.02 2.90
C TYR A 413 -11.04 -22.18 3.81
N GLY A 414 -10.34 -22.32 4.92
CA GLY A 414 -10.57 -23.44 5.84
C GLY A 414 -10.20 -24.78 5.24
N THR A 415 -11.09 -25.72 5.39
CA THR A 415 -10.96 -27.10 4.88
C THR A 415 -11.66 -27.31 3.52
N GLY A 416 -12.26 -26.27 2.95
CA GLY A 416 -13.16 -26.39 1.80
C GLY A 416 -14.50 -27.04 2.14
N ALA A 417 -14.81 -27.17 3.42
CA ALA A 417 -16.06 -27.68 3.96
C ALA A 417 -16.55 -26.81 5.12
N ILE A 418 -17.85 -26.63 5.24
CA ILE A 418 -18.46 -25.90 6.36
C ILE A 418 -19.57 -26.71 7.01
N MET A 419 -19.75 -26.52 8.30
CA MET A 419 -21.01 -26.83 8.95
C MET A 419 -21.95 -25.62 8.81
N ALA A 420 -23.19 -25.86 8.48
CA ALA A 420 -24.15 -24.79 8.33
C ALA A 420 -25.10 -24.71 9.53
N VAL A 421 -25.18 -23.49 10.08
CA VAL A 421 -26.04 -23.17 11.24
C VAL A 421 -27.03 -22.08 10.83
N PRO A 422 -28.16 -22.45 10.20
CA PRO A 422 -29.08 -21.50 9.62
C PRO A 422 -29.64 -20.46 10.59
N ALA A 423 -29.86 -20.85 11.85
CA ALA A 423 -30.41 -19.93 12.84
C ALA A 423 -29.46 -18.76 13.18
N HIS A 424 -28.14 -18.86 12.91
CA HIS A 424 -27.13 -17.93 13.40
C HIS A 424 -26.09 -17.49 12.36
N ASP A 425 -26.28 -17.84 11.08
CA ASP A 425 -25.52 -17.32 9.93
C ASP A 425 -26.48 -16.94 8.81
N THR A 426 -26.36 -15.72 8.31
CA THR A 426 -27.28 -15.18 7.30
C THR A 426 -27.24 -15.96 5.98
N ARG A 427 -26.05 -16.38 5.54
CA ARG A 427 -25.89 -17.15 4.29
C ARG A 427 -26.50 -18.54 4.41
N ASP A 428 -26.27 -19.19 5.55
CA ASP A 428 -26.85 -20.50 5.85
C ASP A 428 -28.37 -20.43 5.99
N TYR A 429 -28.89 -19.35 6.58
CA TYR A 429 -30.31 -19.07 6.68
C TYR A 429 -30.98 -18.94 5.32
N GLU A 430 -30.37 -18.14 4.43
CA GLU A 430 -30.87 -17.95 3.07
C GLU A 430 -30.88 -19.27 2.29
N PHE A 431 -29.79 -20.04 2.38
CA PHE A 431 -29.69 -21.36 1.75
C PHE A 431 -30.73 -22.33 2.31
N ALA A 432 -30.82 -22.45 3.63
CA ALA A 432 -31.83 -23.31 4.27
C ALA A 432 -33.26 -22.95 3.92
N THR A 433 -33.55 -21.67 3.78
CA THR A 433 -34.88 -21.19 3.35
C THR A 433 -35.21 -21.63 1.93
N VAL A 434 -34.26 -21.49 0.99
CA VAL A 434 -34.45 -21.92 -0.41
C VAL A 434 -34.57 -23.43 -0.52
N PHE A 435 -33.76 -24.18 0.23
CA PHE A 435 -33.72 -25.64 0.17
C PHE A 435 -34.67 -26.34 1.15
N GLY A 436 -35.48 -25.58 1.90
CA GLY A 436 -36.47 -26.16 2.83
C GLY A 436 -35.83 -26.95 4.00
N LEU A 437 -34.62 -26.55 4.44
CA LEU A 437 -33.88 -27.21 5.50
C LEU A 437 -34.30 -26.71 6.89
N PRO A 438 -34.13 -27.52 7.97
CA PRO A 438 -34.45 -27.12 9.32
C PRO A 438 -33.62 -25.91 9.77
N ILE A 439 -34.21 -25.09 10.65
CA ILE A 439 -33.56 -23.95 11.30
C ILE A 439 -33.76 -24.11 12.81
N THR A 440 -32.69 -24.42 13.52
CA THR A 440 -32.72 -24.71 14.97
C THR A 440 -32.01 -23.62 15.76
N GLU A 441 -32.72 -22.93 16.62
CA GLU A 441 -32.17 -21.93 17.52
C GLU A 441 -31.24 -22.59 18.57
N VAL A 442 -30.02 -22.07 18.65
CA VAL A 442 -29.01 -22.46 19.66
C VAL A 442 -28.38 -21.28 20.40
N VAL A 443 -28.73 -20.04 19.99
CA VAL A 443 -28.41 -18.77 20.68
C VAL A 443 -29.71 -18.01 20.85
N ALA A 444 -30.12 -17.73 22.07
CA ALA A 444 -31.35 -17.01 22.37
C ALA A 444 -31.21 -15.50 22.15
N GLY A 445 -32.27 -14.84 21.67
CA GLY A 445 -32.33 -13.37 21.61
C GLY A 445 -32.97 -12.79 20.37
N GLY A 446 -33.26 -13.58 19.33
CA GLY A 446 -33.87 -13.14 18.09
C GLY A 446 -35.08 -13.98 17.67
N ASP A 447 -35.75 -13.53 16.62
CA ASP A 447 -36.82 -14.29 15.96
C ASP A 447 -36.28 -14.99 14.72
N ILE A 448 -35.88 -16.25 14.89
CA ILE A 448 -35.35 -17.07 13.78
C ILE A 448 -36.38 -17.44 12.72
N ALA A 449 -37.65 -17.16 12.94
CA ALA A 449 -38.66 -17.33 11.90
C ALA A 449 -38.61 -16.23 10.84
N GLU A 450 -38.08 -15.05 11.17
CA GLU A 450 -37.95 -13.91 10.28
C GLU A 450 -36.56 -13.79 9.65
N ALA A 451 -35.50 -14.03 10.44
CA ALA A 451 -34.10 -13.91 9.98
C ALA A 451 -33.14 -14.66 10.91
N ALA A 452 -31.90 -14.89 10.41
CA ALA A 452 -30.83 -15.39 11.25
C ALA A 452 -30.50 -14.41 12.38
N TYR A 453 -30.33 -14.92 13.61
CA TYR A 453 -29.88 -14.14 14.75
C TYR A 453 -28.36 -14.23 14.90
N THR A 454 -27.67 -13.18 14.55
CA THR A 454 -26.20 -13.13 14.51
C THR A 454 -25.59 -12.40 15.70
N GLU A 455 -26.42 -11.81 16.56
CA GLU A 455 -25.99 -11.04 17.73
C GLU A 455 -25.61 -11.95 18.92
N SER A 456 -25.13 -11.35 19.99
CA SER A 456 -24.76 -12.07 21.21
C SER A 456 -25.99 -12.51 21.99
N GLY A 457 -25.93 -13.71 22.52
CA GLY A 457 -27.00 -14.27 23.35
C GLY A 457 -26.50 -15.44 24.20
N LYS A 458 -27.40 -16.02 24.98
CA LYS A 458 -27.14 -17.23 25.78
C LYS A 458 -27.38 -18.47 24.94
N ALA A 459 -26.55 -19.50 25.13
CA ALA A 459 -26.76 -20.79 24.50
C ALA A 459 -28.06 -21.45 24.98
N VAL A 460 -28.80 -22.04 24.02
CA VAL A 460 -30.02 -22.80 24.24
C VAL A 460 -30.01 -24.06 23.37
N ASN A 461 -30.80 -25.07 23.71
CA ASN A 461 -30.90 -26.30 22.91
C ASN A 461 -29.52 -26.96 22.60
N SER A 462 -28.57 -26.81 23.50
CA SER A 462 -27.17 -27.17 23.27
C SER A 462 -26.66 -28.05 24.41
N ALA A 463 -27.23 -29.24 24.57
CA ALA A 463 -26.80 -30.21 25.57
C ALA A 463 -26.89 -31.66 25.05
N ASN A 464 -25.98 -32.53 25.54
CA ASN A 464 -26.01 -33.96 25.36
C ASN A 464 -25.65 -34.63 26.71
N ASP A 465 -25.46 -35.93 26.73
CA ASP A 465 -25.22 -36.69 27.98
C ASP A 465 -23.95 -36.27 28.75
N SER A 466 -22.97 -35.60 28.09
CA SER A 466 -21.66 -35.28 28.67
C SER A 466 -21.25 -33.82 28.50
N LEU A 467 -22.06 -32.98 27.84
CA LEU A 467 -21.82 -31.57 27.60
C LEU A 467 -23.14 -30.79 27.69
N ASP A 468 -23.16 -29.73 28.49
CA ASP A 468 -24.27 -28.79 28.57
C ASP A 468 -23.79 -27.37 28.46
N LEU A 469 -24.16 -26.70 27.35
CA LEU A 469 -23.81 -25.31 27.08
C LEU A 469 -24.93 -24.33 27.44
N ASN A 470 -26.12 -24.85 27.77
CA ASN A 470 -27.31 -24.04 28.00
C ASN A 470 -27.07 -22.95 29.06
N GLY A 471 -27.46 -21.70 28.73
CA GLY A 471 -27.29 -20.56 29.63
C GLY A 471 -25.90 -19.91 29.61
N MET A 472 -24.93 -20.51 28.93
CA MET A 472 -23.57 -19.95 28.79
C MET A 472 -23.55 -18.79 27.78
N SER A 473 -22.63 -17.83 27.99
CA SER A 473 -22.26 -16.85 26.98
C SER A 473 -21.48 -17.55 25.85
N LYS A 474 -21.29 -16.83 24.71
CA LYS A 474 -20.49 -17.33 23.58
C LYS A 474 -19.12 -17.83 24.04
N ASP A 475 -18.39 -16.99 24.77
CA ASP A 475 -17.01 -17.31 25.17
C ASP A 475 -16.94 -18.47 26.16
N GLU A 476 -17.89 -18.56 27.12
CA GLU A 476 -18.03 -19.69 28.06
C GLU A 476 -18.34 -20.97 27.31
N ALA A 477 -19.23 -20.92 26.33
CA ALA A 477 -19.63 -22.09 25.54
C ALA A 477 -18.47 -22.58 24.63
N ILE A 478 -17.73 -21.68 24.00
CA ILE A 478 -16.53 -22.04 23.21
C ILE A 478 -15.46 -22.67 24.11
N ALA A 479 -15.20 -22.10 25.29
CA ALA A 479 -14.26 -22.65 26.25
C ALA A 479 -14.66 -24.03 26.80
N ALA A 480 -15.96 -24.36 26.83
CA ALA A 480 -16.47 -25.64 27.25
C ALA A 480 -16.47 -26.71 26.15
N ILE A 481 -16.83 -26.33 24.91
CA ILE A 481 -17.00 -27.30 23.82
C ILE A 481 -15.66 -27.75 23.22
N ILE A 482 -14.67 -26.91 23.11
CA ILE A 482 -13.36 -27.25 22.48
C ILE A 482 -12.70 -28.41 23.25
N PRO A 483 -12.50 -28.35 24.59
CA PRO A 483 -11.94 -29.48 25.33
C PRO A 483 -12.78 -30.76 25.24
N TRP A 484 -14.12 -30.64 25.13
CA TRP A 484 -15.00 -31.77 24.92
C TRP A 484 -14.76 -32.42 23.55
N LEU A 485 -14.64 -31.63 22.47
CA LEU A 485 -14.34 -32.14 21.12
C LEU A 485 -13.01 -32.89 21.10
N GLU A 486 -11.98 -32.32 21.74
CA GLU A 486 -10.65 -32.94 21.86
C GLU A 486 -10.70 -34.28 22.63
N LYS A 487 -11.41 -34.30 23.73
CA LYS A 487 -11.60 -35.52 24.55
C LYS A 487 -12.34 -36.61 23.79
N GLN A 488 -13.30 -36.26 22.96
CA GLN A 488 -14.04 -37.20 22.11
C GLN A 488 -13.25 -37.62 20.85
N GLY A 489 -12.16 -36.94 20.53
CA GLY A 489 -11.37 -37.18 19.33
C GLY A 489 -12.09 -36.77 18.02
N VAL A 490 -13.07 -35.86 18.12
CA VAL A 490 -13.88 -35.38 16.98
C VAL A 490 -13.64 -33.94 16.63
N GLY A 491 -12.65 -33.28 17.22
CA GLY A 491 -12.27 -31.92 16.89
C GLY A 491 -11.13 -31.42 17.78
N ARG A 492 -10.65 -30.23 17.43
CA ARG A 492 -9.54 -29.57 18.16
C ARG A 492 -9.61 -28.07 17.97
N GLU A 493 -8.95 -27.32 18.85
CA GLU A 493 -8.71 -25.90 18.61
C GLU A 493 -7.83 -25.72 17.37
N LYS A 494 -8.15 -24.73 16.56
CA LYS A 494 -7.38 -24.42 15.36
C LYS A 494 -7.40 -22.94 15.04
N ILE A 495 -6.25 -22.45 14.57
CA ILE A 495 -6.13 -21.11 14.00
C ILE A 495 -6.11 -21.24 12.47
N GLN A 496 -6.91 -20.46 11.82
CA GLN A 496 -7.00 -20.38 10.35
C GLN A 496 -6.65 -18.99 9.85
N TYR A 497 -6.22 -18.92 8.61
CA TYR A 497 -5.87 -17.67 7.93
C TYR A 497 -6.59 -17.59 6.59
N LYS A 498 -7.02 -16.38 6.20
CA LYS A 498 -7.53 -16.11 4.84
C LYS A 498 -6.41 -16.01 3.83
N LEU A 499 -5.24 -15.55 4.27
CA LEU A 499 -4.05 -15.40 3.43
C LEU A 499 -3.73 -16.72 2.72
N ARG A 500 -3.46 -16.65 1.44
CA ARG A 500 -3.02 -17.77 0.60
C ARG A 500 -1.59 -17.55 0.15
N ASP A 501 -0.93 -18.63 -0.25
CA ASP A 501 0.40 -18.55 -0.83
C ASP A 501 0.39 -17.70 -2.09
N TRP A 502 1.47 -16.97 -2.31
CA TRP A 502 1.59 -16.03 -3.39
C TRP A 502 1.85 -16.74 -4.71
N LEU A 503 0.93 -16.61 -5.66
CA LEU A 503 1.10 -17.08 -7.04
C LEU A 503 2.20 -16.25 -7.72
N PHE A 504 3.35 -16.86 -7.97
CA PHE A 504 4.58 -16.16 -8.32
C PHE A 504 5.02 -16.37 -9.77
N ALA A 505 4.19 -16.83 -10.66
CA ALA A 505 4.50 -17.01 -12.08
C ALA A 505 3.52 -16.27 -12.97
N ARG A 506 4.02 -15.73 -14.09
CA ARG A 506 3.22 -15.08 -15.13
C ARG A 506 3.68 -15.57 -16.51
N GLN A 507 2.72 -15.81 -17.39
CA GLN A 507 2.93 -16.29 -18.78
C GLN A 507 3.12 -15.09 -19.69
N ARG A 508 4.15 -14.28 -19.43
CA ARG A 508 4.46 -13.03 -20.14
C ARG A 508 5.91 -13.03 -20.61
N TYR A 509 6.25 -12.08 -21.49
CA TYR A 509 7.60 -11.82 -21.94
C TYR A 509 8.31 -10.82 -21.03
N TRP A 510 7.67 -9.68 -20.77
CA TRP A 510 8.28 -8.54 -20.10
C TRP A 510 8.20 -8.66 -18.57
N GLY A 511 9.12 -9.38 -18.01
CA GLY A 511 9.30 -9.65 -16.60
C GLY A 511 10.63 -10.32 -16.32
N GLU A 512 10.98 -10.51 -15.07
CA GLU A 512 12.21 -11.18 -14.66
C GLU A 512 12.12 -12.69 -14.96
N PRO A 513 13.05 -13.26 -15.75
CA PRO A 513 13.11 -14.70 -15.96
C PRO A 513 13.40 -15.46 -14.66
N PHE A 514 12.85 -16.66 -14.53
CA PHE A 514 13.19 -17.54 -13.42
C PHE A 514 14.59 -18.14 -13.61
N PRO A 515 15.45 -18.16 -12.59
CA PRO A 515 16.75 -18.84 -12.62
C PRO A 515 16.59 -20.36 -12.37
N ILE A 516 15.68 -20.97 -13.12
CA ILE A 516 15.29 -22.37 -12.97
C ILE A 516 15.37 -23.05 -14.35
N VAL A 517 15.86 -24.29 -14.33
CA VAL A 517 15.82 -25.19 -15.49
C VAL A 517 15.14 -26.52 -15.11
N TYR A 518 14.60 -27.18 -16.09
CA TYR A 518 13.99 -28.51 -15.96
C TYR A 518 14.79 -29.54 -16.71
N ASP A 519 14.91 -30.77 -16.18
CA ASP A 519 15.42 -31.90 -16.93
C ASP A 519 14.34 -32.50 -17.89
N GLU A 520 14.68 -33.52 -18.63
CA GLU A 520 13.76 -34.21 -19.56
C GLU A 520 12.54 -34.82 -18.85
N ALA A 521 12.68 -35.14 -17.57
CA ALA A 521 11.57 -35.63 -16.73
C ALA A 521 10.69 -34.54 -16.15
N GLY A 522 11.03 -33.23 -16.37
CA GLY A 522 10.31 -32.09 -15.85
C GLY A 522 10.62 -31.78 -14.39
N GLN A 523 11.71 -32.30 -13.83
CA GLN A 523 12.19 -31.96 -12.50
C GLN A 523 12.92 -30.62 -12.53
N ALA A 524 12.54 -29.70 -11.61
CA ALA A 524 13.12 -28.37 -11.49
C ALA A 524 14.48 -28.38 -10.78
N TYR A 525 15.41 -27.57 -11.28
CA TYR A 525 16.71 -27.31 -10.68
C TYR A 525 17.00 -25.80 -10.63
N PRO A 526 17.46 -25.28 -9.49
CA PRO A 526 17.93 -23.92 -9.42
C PRO A 526 19.26 -23.79 -10.16
N LEU A 527 19.45 -22.69 -10.89
CA LEU A 527 20.72 -22.37 -11.51
C LEU A 527 21.74 -21.87 -10.47
N PRO A 528 23.05 -22.12 -10.69
CA PRO A 528 24.09 -21.52 -9.87
C PRO A 528 24.03 -19.99 -9.89
N GLU A 529 24.29 -19.34 -8.77
CA GLU A 529 24.32 -17.87 -8.65
C GLU A 529 25.30 -17.21 -9.64
N SER A 530 26.40 -17.92 -9.99
CA SER A 530 27.39 -17.45 -10.96
C SER A 530 26.84 -17.28 -12.39
N MET A 531 25.69 -17.85 -12.70
CA MET A 531 25.04 -17.71 -14.00
C MET A 531 24.11 -16.50 -14.10
N LEU A 532 23.87 -15.79 -13.00
CA LEU A 532 23.03 -14.62 -12.99
C LEU A 532 23.73 -13.38 -13.58
N PRO A 533 23.02 -12.49 -14.27
CA PRO A 533 21.57 -12.55 -14.57
C PRO A 533 21.24 -13.52 -15.71
N ILE A 534 20.05 -14.13 -15.64
CA ILE A 534 19.42 -14.78 -16.78
C ILE A 534 18.65 -13.70 -17.54
N GLU A 535 19.16 -13.29 -18.68
CA GLU A 535 18.59 -12.20 -19.46
C GLU A 535 17.47 -12.69 -20.39
N LEU A 536 16.52 -11.80 -20.68
CA LEU A 536 15.45 -12.07 -21.63
C LEU A 536 16.01 -12.23 -23.05
N PRO A 537 15.59 -13.28 -23.79
CA PRO A 537 16.00 -13.49 -25.18
C PRO A 537 15.27 -12.51 -26.11
N ALA A 538 15.82 -12.27 -27.28
CA ALA A 538 15.07 -11.66 -28.38
C ALA A 538 14.02 -12.68 -28.88
N VAL A 539 12.81 -12.21 -29.11
CA VAL A 539 11.71 -12.98 -29.72
C VAL A 539 11.11 -12.19 -30.88
N GLU A 540 10.61 -12.93 -31.88
CA GLU A 540 10.00 -12.30 -33.06
C GLU A 540 8.60 -11.71 -32.74
N ASP A 541 7.93 -12.26 -31.76
CA ASP A 541 6.58 -11.89 -31.34
C ASP A 541 6.43 -11.96 -29.81
N TYR A 542 6.02 -10.85 -29.20
CA TYR A 542 5.83 -10.71 -27.73
C TYR A 542 4.48 -11.20 -27.25
N LYS A 543 3.59 -11.57 -28.18
CA LYS A 543 2.24 -11.97 -27.85
C LYS A 543 2.22 -13.40 -27.31
N PRO A 544 1.63 -13.65 -26.12
CA PRO A 544 1.27 -15.00 -25.74
C PRO A 544 0.24 -15.51 -26.74
N VAL A 545 0.18 -16.81 -26.91
CA VAL A 545 -0.90 -17.40 -27.72
C VAL A 545 -2.21 -17.12 -27.00
N SER A 546 -3.04 -16.30 -27.60
CA SER A 546 -4.41 -16.08 -27.14
C SER A 546 -5.33 -17.09 -27.80
N PHE A 547 -6.32 -17.50 -27.06
CA PHE A 547 -7.33 -18.45 -27.46
C PHE A 547 -8.66 -17.76 -27.65
N ASP A 548 -9.67 -18.48 -28.12
CA ASP A 548 -11.04 -18.00 -28.03
C ASP A 548 -11.30 -17.59 -26.58
N PRO A 549 -11.81 -16.37 -26.33
CA PRO A 549 -12.04 -15.89 -24.97
C PRO A 549 -12.92 -16.82 -24.10
N ASP A 550 -13.76 -17.62 -24.71
CA ASP A 550 -14.65 -18.57 -24.04
C ASP A 550 -14.07 -20.00 -23.94
N ASP A 551 -12.84 -20.25 -24.43
CA ASP A 551 -12.17 -21.57 -24.37
C ASP A 551 -11.52 -21.79 -23.00
N ALA A 552 -12.30 -22.21 -22.02
CA ALA A 552 -11.84 -22.56 -20.69
C ALA A 552 -10.82 -23.72 -20.63
N ASP A 553 -10.80 -24.57 -21.66
CA ASP A 553 -9.96 -25.77 -21.73
C ASP A 553 -8.54 -25.49 -22.26
N SER A 554 -8.33 -24.33 -22.88
CA SER A 554 -7.03 -23.91 -23.37
C SER A 554 -5.98 -23.81 -22.23
N SER A 555 -4.71 -23.92 -22.58
CA SER A 555 -3.60 -23.87 -21.64
C SER A 555 -2.55 -22.82 -22.03
N PRO A 556 -1.84 -22.20 -21.06
CA PRO A 556 -0.86 -21.18 -21.34
C PRO A 556 0.22 -21.61 -22.32
N GLN A 557 0.52 -20.75 -23.28
CA GLN A 557 1.68 -20.85 -24.16
C GLN A 557 2.47 -19.53 -24.08
N PRO A 558 3.41 -19.41 -23.14
CA PRO A 558 4.13 -18.16 -22.90
C PRO A 558 5.00 -17.76 -24.09
N PRO A 559 5.20 -16.44 -24.33
CA PRO A 559 6.04 -15.96 -25.42
C PRO A 559 7.48 -16.48 -25.38
N LEU A 560 8.06 -16.64 -24.18
CA LEU A 560 9.43 -17.15 -24.01
C LEU A 560 9.62 -18.57 -24.56
N ALA A 561 8.58 -19.38 -24.59
CA ALA A 561 8.63 -20.73 -25.17
C ALA A 561 8.94 -20.71 -26.66
N LYS A 562 8.75 -19.60 -27.36
CA LYS A 562 9.08 -19.41 -28.78
C LYS A 562 10.59 -19.30 -29.04
N ALA A 563 11.36 -18.84 -28.04
CA ALA A 563 12.82 -18.70 -28.12
C ALA A 563 13.52 -20.03 -27.83
N ARG A 564 13.40 -21.02 -28.71
CA ARG A 564 13.87 -22.39 -28.49
C ARG A 564 15.35 -22.49 -28.15
N GLU A 565 16.21 -21.72 -28.81
CA GLU A 565 17.65 -21.69 -28.55
C GLU A 565 18.00 -21.13 -27.16
N TRP A 566 17.13 -20.32 -26.58
CA TRP A 566 17.27 -19.83 -25.22
C TRP A 566 16.70 -20.84 -24.21
N VAL A 567 15.60 -21.51 -24.56
CA VAL A 567 14.92 -22.49 -23.70
C VAL A 567 15.76 -23.71 -23.50
N GLU A 568 16.27 -24.31 -24.58
CA GLU A 568 17.08 -25.52 -24.54
C GLU A 568 18.55 -25.17 -24.33
N VAL A 569 19.15 -25.71 -23.27
CA VAL A 569 20.51 -25.37 -22.86
C VAL A 569 21.25 -26.60 -22.31
N ASP A 570 22.49 -26.79 -22.75
CA ASP A 570 23.36 -27.80 -22.19
C ASP A 570 24.16 -27.28 -21.02
N LEU A 571 23.96 -27.85 -19.85
CA LEU A 571 24.57 -27.46 -18.59
C LEU A 571 25.14 -28.66 -17.85
N ASP A 572 26.16 -28.38 -17.05
CA ASP A 572 26.68 -29.33 -16.05
C ASP A 572 26.32 -28.74 -14.64
N LEU A 573 25.36 -29.33 -14.00
CA LEU A 573 24.91 -28.95 -12.64
C LEU A 573 25.54 -29.84 -11.56
N GLY A 574 26.65 -30.56 -11.90
CA GLY A 574 27.39 -31.43 -10.99
C GLY A 574 27.32 -32.92 -11.31
N ASP A 575 26.45 -33.31 -12.24
CA ASP A 575 26.26 -34.71 -12.69
C ASP A 575 26.77 -34.95 -14.12
N GLY A 576 27.61 -34.05 -14.66
CA GLY A 576 28.05 -34.03 -16.06
C GLY A 576 27.08 -33.26 -16.98
N PRO A 577 27.51 -32.95 -18.22
CA PRO A 577 26.71 -32.21 -19.18
C PRO A 577 25.42 -32.94 -19.53
N LYS A 578 24.29 -32.19 -19.41
CA LYS A 578 22.96 -32.67 -19.79
C LYS A 578 22.19 -31.52 -20.44
N THR A 579 21.19 -31.87 -21.24
CA THR A 579 20.26 -30.90 -21.80
C THR A 579 19.18 -30.57 -20.78
N TYR A 580 19.00 -29.28 -20.53
CA TYR A 580 17.97 -28.73 -19.66
C TYR A 580 17.10 -27.75 -20.42
N PHE A 581 15.92 -27.44 -19.85
CA PHE A 581 14.95 -26.52 -20.41
C PHE A 581 14.69 -25.39 -19.42
N ARG A 582 14.91 -24.13 -19.83
CA ARG A 582 14.62 -22.96 -18.98
C ARG A 582 13.14 -22.85 -18.73
N ASP A 583 12.79 -22.34 -17.56
CA ASP A 583 11.42 -21.94 -17.27
C ASP A 583 11.01 -20.81 -18.22
N THR A 584 9.82 -20.93 -18.81
CA THR A 584 9.31 -19.99 -19.81
C THR A 584 8.33 -18.98 -19.24
N ASN A 585 8.09 -19.03 -17.93
CA ASN A 585 7.35 -18.00 -17.22
C ASN A 585 8.29 -16.88 -16.77
N VAL A 586 7.71 -15.77 -16.37
CA VAL A 586 8.40 -14.67 -15.69
C VAL A 586 7.82 -14.45 -14.30
N MET A 587 8.60 -13.79 -13.43
CA MET A 587 8.15 -13.38 -12.11
C MET A 587 7.08 -12.28 -12.25
N PRO A 588 6.21 -12.10 -11.23
CA PRO A 588 5.28 -10.98 -11.23
C PRO A 588 6.03 -9.65 -11.09
N GLN A 589 5.42 -8.57 -11.57
CA GLN A 589 5.94 -7.20 -11.43
C GLN A 589 6.32 -6.86 -9.98
N TRP A 590 5.59 -7.40 -9.02
CA TRP A 590 5.82 -7.20 -7.58
C TRP A 590 7.15 -7.75 -7.06
N ALA A 591 7.84 -8.60 -7.82
CA ALA A 591 9.14 -9.16 -7.41
C ALA A 591 10.20 -8.05 -7.26
N GLY A 592 10.39 -7.23 -8.29
CA GLY A 592 11.32 -6.10 -8.25
C GLY A 592 10.96 -5.06 -7.21
N SER A 593 9.66 -4.77 -7.05
CA SER A 593 9.17 -3.78 -6.08
C SER A 593 9.26 -4.28 -4.62
N SER A 594 9.51 -5.56 -4.38
CA SER A 594 9.61 -6.10 -3.02
C SER A 594 10.94 -5.82 -2.32
N TRP A 595 11.95 -5.31 -3.02
CA TRP A 595 13.27 -5.11 -2.42
C TRP A 595 14.04 -3.88 -2.92
N TYR A 596 13.50 -3.10 -3.85
CA TYR A 596 14.19 -1.98 -4.50
C TYR A 596 14.72 -0.91 -3.52
N GLN A 597 14.05 -0.71 -2.39
CA GLN A 597 14.47 0.17 -1.32
C GLN A 597 15.88 -0.18 -0.78
N LEU A 598 16.25 -1.45 -0.82
CA LEU A 598 17.57 -1.92 -0.42
C LEU A 598 18.60 -1.62 -1.51
N ARG A 599 18.23 -1.76 -2.79
CA ARG A 599 19.14 -1.46 -3.89
C ARG A 599 19.49 0.02 -3.99
N TYR A 600 18.58 0.91 -3.61
CA TYR A 600 18.88 2.34 -3.49
C TYR A 600 20.04 2.63 -2.54
N ILE A 601 20.22 1.81 -1.53
CA ILE A 601 21.31 1.95 -0.55
C ILE A 601 22.65 1.65 -1.21
N ASP A 602 22.71 0.62 -2.05
CA ASP A 602 23.97 0.13 -2.61
C ASP A 602 23.82 -0.29 -4.09
N PRO A 603 23.50 0.67 -4.99
CA PRO A 603 23.02 0.38 -6.33
C PRO A 603 24.05 -0.19 -7.28
N THR A 604 25.35 -0.04 -6.98
CA THR A 604 26.46 -0.46 -7.84
C THR A 604 27.28 -1.60 -7.27
N ASN A 605 26.81 -2.23 -6.21
CA ASN A 605 27.47 -3.40 -5.63
C ASN A 605 27.24 -4.62 -6.50
N ASP A 606 28.34 -5.22 -7.03
CA ASP A 606 28.29 -6.40 -7.87
C ASP A 606 28.45 -7.71 -7.10
N GLU A 607 28.84 -7.65 -5.83
CA GLU A 607 29.09 -8.83 -5.01
C GLU A 607 27.85 -9.25 -4.22
N ILE A 608 27.02 -8.28 -3.81
CA ILE A 608 25.78 -8.52 -3.08
C ILE A 608 24.75 -7.43 -3.43
N PHE A 609 23.47 -7.73 -3.28
CA PHE A 609 22.39 -6.77 -3.56
C PHE A 609 22.45 -5.50 -2.73
N CYS A 610 22.95 -5.59 -1.51
CA CYS A 610 23.18 -4.48 -0.57
C CYS A 610 24.16 -4.93 0.51
N ASP A 611 25.22 -4.16 0.73
CA ASP A 611 26.14 -4.43 1.81
C ASP A 611 25.49 -4.23 3.17
N LEU A 612 25.71 -5.15 4.11
CA LEU A 612 25.05 -5.17 5.41
C LEU A 612 25.41 -3.94 6.27
N GLU A 613 26.63 -3.41 6.15
CA GLU A 613 27.06 -2.22 6.90
C GLU A 613 26.33 -0.97 6.38
N ASN A 614 26.16 -0.86 5.06
CA ASN A 614 25.38 0.21 4.44
C ASN A 614 23.88 0.10 4.83
N GLU A 615 23.34 -1.10 4.83
CA GLU A 615 21.96 -1.34 5.25
C GLU A 615 21.75 -0.97 6.72
N ARG A 616 22.63 -1.39 7.61
CA ARG A 616 22.55 -1.04 9.04
C ARG A 616 22.58 0.46 9.29
N TYR A 617 23.42 1.18 8.57
CA TYR A 617 23.47 2.63 8.70
C TYR A 617 22.16 3.29 8.30
N TRP A 618 21.60 2.93 7.13
CA TRP A 618 20.42 3.59 6.57
C TRP A 618 19.08 3.07 7.11
N THR A 619 18.99 1.80 7.42
CA THR A 619 17.71 1.14 7.75
C THR A 619 17.76 0.27 9.01
N GLY A 620 18.89 0.14 9.64
CA GLY A 620 19.02 -0.62 10.88
C GLY A 620 18.16 -0.06 12.02
N PRO A 621 17.81 -0.89 13.01
CA PRO A 621 17.06 -0.44 14.18
C PRO A 621 17.79 0.65 14.96
N ARG A 622 17.05 1.64 15.44
CA ARG A 622 17.52 2.75 16.27
C ARG A 622 16.64 2.90 17.52
N PRO A 623 16.81 2.01 18.50
CA PRO A 623 15.94 1.99 19.68
C PRO A 623 16.01 3.25 20.53
N GLU A 624 17.13 3.97 20.51
CA GLU A 624 17.29 5.24 21.23
C GLU A 624 16.40 6.35 20.67
N GLU A 625 16.13 6.33 19.36
CA GLU A 625 15.30 7.32 18.66
C GLU A 625 13.84 6.89 18.54
N HIS A 626 13.60 5.60 18.32
CA HIS A 626 12.27 5.08 17.94
C HIS A 626 11.67 4.09 18.97
N GLY A 627 12.34 3.85 20.08
CA GLY A 627 11.89 2.94 21.13
C GLY A 627 12.44 1.53 21.00
N ALA A 628 12.36 0.77 22.10
CA ALA A 628 13.00 -0.54 22.27
C ALA A 628 12.59 -1.60 21.22
N ASN A 629 11.41 -1.46 20.63
CA ASN A 629 10.85 -2.38 19.65
C ASN A 629 10.98 -1.88 18.20
N ASP A 630 11.86 -0.90 17.95
CA ASP A 630 12.06 -0.37 16.60
C ASP A 630 12.45 -1.49 15.63
N PRO A 631 11.67 -1.74 14.56
CA PRO A 631 11.95 -2.80 13.60
C PRO A 631 13.04 -2.42 12.60
N GLY A 632 13.46 -1.15 12.55
CA GLY A 632 14.22 -0.60 11.44
C GLY A 632 13.37 -0.30 10.21
N GLY A 633 14.02 -0.17 9.07
CA GLY A 633 13.38 0.14 7.79
C GLY A 633 13.56 1.59 7.34
N VAL A 634 13.02 1.91 6.18
CA VAL A 634 12.99 3.27 5.62
C VAL A 634 12.27 4.20 6.60
N ASP A 635 12.87 5.36 6.89
CA ASP A 635 12.37 6.29 7.91
C ASP A 635 11.02 6.91 7.55
N LEU A 636 10.82 7.25 6.28
CA LEU A 636 9.55 7.73 5.74
C LEU A 636 9.35 7.18 4.33
N TYR A 637 8.26 6.46 4.16
CA TYR A 637 7.81 5.92 2.88
C TYR A 637 6.47 6.52 2.51
N VAL A 638 6.39 7.18 1.34
CA VAL A 638 5.19 7.87 0.88
C VAL A 638 4.64 7.20 -0.37
N GLY A 639 3.37 6.91 -0.37
CA GLY A 639 2.71 6.30 -1.53
C GLY A 639 1.23 6.02 -1.32
N GLY A 640 0.57 5.55 -2.37
CA GLY A 640 -0.87 5.35 -2.41
C GLY A 640 -1.37 4.20 -1.52
N VAL A 641 -2.56 4.37 -0.98
CA VAL A 641 -3.21 3.36 -0.12
C VAL A 641 -3.58 2.07 -0.86
N GLU A 642 -3.67 2.12 -2.20
CA GLU A 642 -3.97 0.97 -3.06
C GLU A 642 -2.95 -0.16 -2.94
N HIS A 643 -1.74 0.14 -2.47
CA HIS A 643 -0.67 -0.84 -2.29
C HIS A 643 -0.70 -1.58 -0.94
N ALA A 644 -1.69 -1.31 -0.10
CA ALA A 644 -1.76 -1.82 1.28
C ALA A 644 -1.66 -3.35 1.38
N VAL A 645 -2.33 -4.09 0.51
CA VAL A 645 -2.38 -5.58 0.53
C VAL A 645 -1.64 -6.23 -0.63
N LEU A 646 -0.97 -5.44 -1.48
CA LEU A 646 -0.18 -5.90 -2.62
C LEU A 646 1.31 -5.70 -2.34
N HIS A 647 1.89 -4.64 -2.93
CA HIS A 647 3.30 -4.29 -2.77
C HIS A 647 3.78 -4.32 -1.33
N LEU A 648 3.07 -3.67 -0.41
CA LEU A 648 3.51 -3.57 0.99
C LEU A 648 3.54 -4.93 1.70
N LEU A 649 2.58 -5.81 1.42
CA LEU A 649 2.56 -7.15 2.02
C LEU A 649 3.69 -8.02 1.47
N TYR A 650 3.91 -8.01 0.15
CA TYR A 650 4.96 -8.79 -0.49
C TYR A 650 6.37 -8.29 -0.11
N ALA A 651 6.55 -6.97 -0.04
CA ALA A 651 7.80 -6.37 0.42
C ALA A 651 8.13 -6.76 1.86
N ARG A 652 7.15 -6.76 2.74
CA ARG A 652 7.31 -7.21 4.13
C ARG A 652 7.71 -8.68 4.21
N PHE A 653 7.08 -9.53 3.41
CA PHE A 653 7.42 -10.97 3.35
C PHE A 653 8.87 -11.20 2.88
N TRP A 654 9.27 -10.64 1.76
CA TRP A 654 10.63 -10.78 1.24
C TRP A 654 11.68 -10.25 2.22
N HIS A 655 11.39 -9.10 2.82
CA HIS A 655 12.28 -8.48 3.79
C HIS A 655 12.49 -9.34 5.04
N LYS A 656 11.41 -9.95 5.56
CA LYS A 656 11.49 -10.86 6.70
C LYS A 656 12.31 -12.12 6.39
N VAL A 657 12.21 -12.66 5.18
CA VAL A 657 13.07 -13.79 4.76
C VAL A 657 14.52 -13.36 4.72
N LEU A 658 14.84 -12.21 4.13
CA LEU A 658 16.21 -11.67 4.10
C LEU A 658 16.75 -11.40 5.50
N PHE A 659 15.91 -10.91 6.42
CA PHE A 659 16.27 -10.74 7.82
C PHE A 659 16.60 -12.07 8.49
N ASP A 660 15.76 -13.07 8.32
CA ASP A 660 15.95 -14.41 8.91
C ASP A 660 17.25 -15.07 8.43
N LEU A 661 17.62 -14.85 7.16
CA LEU A 661 18.84 -15.37 6.57
C LEU A 661 20.09 -14.50 6.89
N GLY A 662 19.94 -13.40 7.60
CA GLY A 662 21.04 -12.54 8.04
C GLY A 662 21.55 -11.55 7.01
N PHE A 663 20.83 -11.32 5.90
CA PHE A 663 21.23 -10.37 4.84
C PHE A 663 20.90 -8.92 5.15
N VAL A 664 19.93 -8.68 6.03
CA VAL A 664 19.55 -7.33 6.51
C VAL A 664 19.40 -7.33 8.03
N SER A 665 19.60 -6.17 8.64
CA SER A 665 19.49 -5.97 10.09
C SER A 665 18.08 -5.52 10.53
N SER A 666 17.31 -4.97 9.62
CA SER A 666 15.94 -4.50 9.85
C SER A 666 14.93 -5.65 9.68
N LYS A 667 13.91 -5.66 10.54
CA LYS A 667 12.82 -6.67 10.49
C LYS A 667 11.70 -6.28 9.53
N GLU A 668 11.60 -4.99 9.24
CA GLU A 668 10.57 -4.41 8.37
C GLU A 668 11.22 -3.51 7.30
N PRO A 669 10.67 -3.45 6.09
CA PRO A 669 11.23 -2.62 5.04
C PRO A 669 10.98 -1.12 5.25
N TYR A 670 9.86 -0.76 5.85
CA TYR A 670 9.39 0.61 5.99
C TYR A 670 8.95 0.87 7.43
N ARG A 671 9.69 1.75 8.15
CA ARG A 671 9.35 2.10 9.54
C ARG A 671 8.07 2.92 9.62
N ARG A 672 8.00 4.00 8.82
CA ARG A 672 6.85 4.88 8.75
C ARG A 672 6.29 4.92 7.34
N LEU A 673 4.98 4.73 7.23
CA LEU A 673 4.23 4.88 5.98
C LEU A 673 3.33 6.11 6.07
N TYR A 674 3.33 6.91 5.03
CA TYR A 674 2.42 8.02 4.86
C TYR A 674 1.66 7.88 3.53
N ASN A 675 0.34 7.90 3.58
CA ASN A 675 -0.48 7.90 2.37
C ASN A 675 -0.90 9.34 2.04
N GLN A 676 -0.39 9.88 0.95
CA GLN A 676 -0.88 11.15 0.42
C GLN A 676 -2.28 10.98 -0.17
N GLY A 677 -3.03 12.08 -0.19
CA GLY A 677 -4.30 12.14 -0.91
C GLY A 677 -4.09 12.18 -2.43
N TYR A 678 -5.19 12.17 -3.16
CA TYR A 678 -5.16 12.28 -4.63
C TYR A 678 -5.49 13.70 -5.07
N ILE A 679 -4.78 14.17 -6.09
CA ILE A 679 -5.26 15.31 -6.88
C ILE A 679 -6.27 14.78 -7.87
N GLN A 680 -7.50 15.26 -7.74
CA GLN A 680 -8.65 14.87 -8.54
C GLN A 680 -8.96 15.95 -9.57
N ALA A 681 -9.72 15.60 -10.60
CA ALA A 681 -10.12 16.54 -11.62
C ALA A 681 -11.56 16.25 -12.11
N TYR A 682 -12.20 17.28 -12.64
CA TYR A 682 -13.46 17.09 -13.35
C TYR A 682 -13.20 16.50 -14.75
N ALA A 683 -13.95 15.49 -15.11
CA ALA A 683 -14.04 14.95 -16.46
C ALA A 683 -15.40 15.27 -17.05
N TYR A 684 -15.51 15.29 -18.36
CA TYR A 684 -16.73 15.67 -19.06
C TYR A 684 -17.05 14.64 -20.13
N THR A 685 -18.30 14.22 -20.19
CA THR A 685 -18.80 13.28 -21.20
C THR A 685 -19.87 13.90 -22.07
N ASP A 686 -19.85 13.59 -23.37
CA ASP A 686 -20.92 13.94 -24.29
C ASP A 686 -22.19 13.09 -24.04
N SER A 687 -23.25 13.32 -24.81
CA SER A 687 -24.51 12.62 -24.69
C SER A 687 -24.43 11.10 -24.92
N ARG A 688 -23.31 10.62 -25.52
CA ARG A 688 -23.02 9.21 -25.76
C ARG A 688 -22.15 8.59 -24.68
N GLY A 689 -21.77 9.35 -23.63
CA GLY A 689 -20.86 8.93 -22.59
C GLY A 689 -19.39 8.92 -22.99
N VAL A 690 -19.01 9.57 -24.10
CA VAL A 690 -17.64 9.66 -24.58
C VAL A 690 -16.95 10.88 -23.92
N TYR A 691 -15.77 10.68 -23.35
CA TYR A 691 -14.99 11.75 -22.71
C TYR A 691 -14.50 12.77 -23.75
N VAL A 692 -14.70 14.04 -23.43
CA VAL A 692 -14.23 15.19 -24.21
C VAL A 692 -13.09 15.90 -23.48
N PRO A 693 -12.20 16.64 -24.18
CA PRO A 693 -11.11 17.36 -23.52
C PRO A 693 -11.61 18.36 -22.47
N ALA A 694 -11.27 18.15 -21.21
CA ALA A 694 -11.73 19.01 -20.11
C ALA A 694 -11.27 20.47 -20.27
N ALA A 695 -10.08 20.70 -20.86
CA ALA A 695 -9.55 22.04 -21.10
C ALA A 695 -10.34 22.87 -22.13
N GLU A 696 -11.15 22.22 -22.96
CA GLU A 696 -11.96 22.85 -24.02
C GLU A 696 -13.43 23.03 -23.62
N VAL A 697 -13.78 22.61 -22.41
CA VAL A 697 -15.15 22.75 -21.89
C VAL A 697 -15.37 24.15 -21.34
N GLU A 698 -16.47 24.79 -21.77
CA GLU A 698 -16.90 26.11 -21.31
C GLU A 698 -18.04 25.98 -20.29
N GLU A 699 -17.94 26.70 -19.17
CA GLU A 699 -19.02 26.83 -18.20
C GLU A 699 -19.85 28.08 -18.47
N LYS A 700 -21.18 27.90 -18.62
CA LYS A 700 -22.16 28.98 -18.80
C LYS A 700 -23.38 28.68 -17.93
N ASP A 701 -23.72 29.61 -17.04
CA ASP A 701 -24.91 29.53 -16.15
C ASP A 701 -25.01 28.20 -15.37
N GLY A 702 -23.86 27.66 -14.90
CA GLY A 702 -23.79 26.42 -14.14
C GLY A 702 -23.93 25.15 -14.97
N LYS A 703 -23.88 25.28 -16.29
CA LYS A 703 -23.85 24.18 -17.26
C LYS A 703 -22.54 24.17 -18.03
N PHE A 704 -22.18 23.01 -18.55
CA PHE A 704 -20.91 22.76 -19.23
C PHE A 704 -21.15 22.44 -20.69
N TYR A 705 -20.34 23.04 -21.56
CA TYR A 705 -20.47 22.91 -23.02
C TYR A 705 -19.12 22.60 -23.68
N TYR A 706 -19.15 21.69 -24.64
CA TYR A 706 -18.06 21.37 -25.54
C TYR A 706 -18.51 21.51 -26.98
N ASN A 707 -17.82 22.39 -27.76
CA ASN A 707 -18.22 22.74 -29.15
C ASN A 707 -19.69 23.14 -29.25
N GLY A 708 -20.24 23.83 -28.25
CA GLY A 708 -21.61 24.33 -28.23
C GLY A 708 -22.65 23.28 -27.79
N GLU A 709 -22.26 22.05 -27.54
CA GLU A 709 -23.13 20.99 -27.01
C GLU A 709 -22.98 20.84 -25.51
N GLU A 710 -24.10 20.63 -24.79
CA GLU A 710 -24.07 20.41 -23.34
C GLU A 710 -23.42 19.07 -23.03
N VAL A 711 -22.49 19.05 -22.04
CA VAL A 711 -21.78 17.87 -21.56
C VAL A 711 -22.03 17.64 -20.07
N ASN A 712 -21.90 16.39 -19.63
CA ASN A 712 -22.05 16.01 -18.25
C ASN A 712 -20.69 16.12 -17.52
N GLN A 713 -20.72 16.67 -16.30
CA GLN A 713 -19.55 16.77 -15.44
C GLN A 713 -19.48 15.58 -14.48
N GLU A 714 -18.31 14.96 -14.39
CA GLU A 714 -17.99 13.92 -13.42
C GLU A 714 -16.79 14.37 -12.59
N TYR A 715 -16.81 14.10 -11.29
CA TYR A 715 -15.70 14.41 -10.39
C TYR A 715 -15.01 13.13 -9.93
N GLY A 716 -13.70 13.10 -9.98
CA GLY A 716 -12.95 11.95 -9.50
C GLY A 716 -11.50 11.93 -9.96
N LYS A 717 -11.06 10.79 -10.45
CA LYS A 717 -9.67 10.55 -10.83
C LYS A 717 -9.22 11.47 -11.96
N MET A 718 -7.95 11.94 -11.88
CA MET A 718 -7.27 12.55 -13.01
C MET A 718 -6.60 11.46 -13.86
N GLY A 719 -6.77 11.50 -15.17
CA GLY A 719 -6.16 10.53 -16.06
C GLY A 719 -6.36 10.85 -17.55
N LYS A 720 -5.46 10.38 -18.40
CA LYS A 720 -5.51 10.67 -19.85
C LYS A 720 -6.70 10.03 -20.56
N SER A 721 -7.12 8.86 -20.14
CA SER A 721 -8.32 8.21 -20.67
C SER A 721 -9.58 9.03 -20.43
N LEU A 722 -9.59 9.82 -19.37
CA LEU A 722 -10.68 10.73 -19.00
C LEU A 722 -10.52 12.11 -19.67
N LYS A 723 -9.44 12.35 -20.39
CA LYS A 723 -9.11 13.62 -21.06
C LYS A 723 -9.15 14.85 -20.13
N ASN A 724 -8.81 14.66 -18.85
CA ASN A 724 -8.80 15.69 -17.82
C ASN A 724 -7.41 15.88 -17.17
N ALA A 725 -6.37 15.23 -17.70
CA ALA A 725 -5.03 15.32 -17.17
C ALA A 725 -4.36 16.65 -17.55
N VAL A 726 -3.64 17.23 -16.57
CA VAL A 726 -2.79 18.41 -16.74
C VAL A 726 -1.33 17.97 -16.64
N ALA A 727 -0.50 18.31 -17.64
CA ALA A 727 0.91 17.97 -17.61
C ALA A 727 1.70 18.92 -16.70
N PRO A 728 2.67 18.43 -15.92
CA PRO A 728 3.56 19.29 -15.13
C PRO A 728 4.32 20.28 -16.01
N ASP A 729 4.66 19.88 -17.23
CA ASP A 729 5.33 20.71 -18.24
C ASP A 729 4.59 22.04 -18.46
N ASP A 730 3.27 21.99 -18.64
CA ASP A 730 2.46 23.17 -18.90
C ASP A 730 2.50 24.16 -17.73
N ILE A 731 2.46 23.65 -16.51
CA ILE A 731 2.49 24.48 -15.30
C ILE A 731 3.89 25.05 -15.06
N CYS A 732 4.93 24.25 -15.21
CA CYS A 732 6.30 24.71 -15.06
C CYS A 732 6.67 25.77 -16.12
N ASN A 733 6.24 25.58 -17.38
CA ASN A 733 6.53 26.53 -18.45
C ASN A 733 5.77 27.85 -18.28
N ASN A 734 4.54 27.80 -17.81
CA ASN A 734 3.69 28.99 -17.68
C ASN A 734 3.85 29.74 -16.36
N TYR A 735 4.29 29.07 -15.29
CA TYR A 735 4.33 29.64 -13.95
C TYR A 735 5.65 29.42 -13.20
N GLY A 736 6.44 28.41 -13.58
CA GLY A 736 7.66 27.97 -12.89
C GLY A 736 7.44 26.76 -12.00
N ALA A 737 8.53 26.00 -11.78
CA ALA A 737 8.51 24.81 -10.94
C ALA A 737 8.26 25.13 -9.45
N ASP A 738 8.87 26.21 -8.93
CA ASP A 738 8.63 26.63 -7.54
C ASP A 738 7.16 27.01 -7.30
N THR A 739 6.51 27.61 -8.30
CA THR A 739 5.08 27.91 -8.24
C THR A 739 4.25 26.64 -8.16
N LEU A 740 4.53 25.64 -8.98
CA LEU A 740 3.85 24.34 -8.90
C LEU A 740 4.04 23.67 -7.55
N ARG A 741 5.27 23.63 -7.04
CA ARG A 741 5.60 23.08 -5.73
C ARG A 741 4.81 23.74 -4.60
N VAL A 742 4.82 25.07 -4.56
CA VAL A 742 4.07 25.84 -3.54
C VAL A 742 2.58 25.60 -3.67
N TYR A 743 2.04 25.60 -4.88
CA TYR A 743 0.62 25.37 -5.10
C TYR A 743 0.18 23.99 -4.61
N GLU A 744 0.86 22.93 -5.00
CA GLU A 744 0.52 21.56 -4.59
C GLU A 744 0.60 21.36 -3.07
N MET A 745 1.63 21.95 -2.44
CA MET A 745 1.75 21.90 -0.99
C MET A 745 0.70 22.73 -0.26
N SER A 746 0.18 23.80 -0.88
CA SER A 746 -0.83 24.70 -0.29
C SER A 746 -2.26 24.19 -0.38
N MET A 747 -2.54 23.18 -1.21
CA MET A 747 -3.91 22.76 -1.54
C MET A 747 -4.72 22.19 -0.36
N GLY A 748 -4.12 21.94 0.78
CA GLY A 748 -4.74 21.39 1.98
C GLY A 748 -3.86 20.35 2.66
N PRO A 749 -4.34 19.64 3.70
CA PRO A 749 -3.59 18.57 4.35
C PRO A 749 -3.13 17.52 3.34
N LEU A 750 -1.87 17.04 3.49
CA LEU A 750 -1.25 16.17 2.50
C LEU A 750 -1.99 14.83 2.30
N ASP A 751 -2.66 14.34 3.32
CA ASP A 751 -3.40 13.07 3.33
C ASP A 751 -4.84 13.17 2.78
N THR A 752 -5.30 14.38 2.40
CA THR A 752 -6.64 14.59 1.86
C THR A 752 -6.63 14.74 0.35
N SER A 753 -7.63 14.15 -0.30
CA SER A 753 -7.84 14.33 -1.75
C SER A 753 -8.51 15.66 -2.06
N ARG A 754 -8.18 16.28 -3.18
CA ARG A 754 -8.62 17.62 -3.54
C ARG A 754 -8.64 17.85 -5.05
N PRO A 755 -9.53 18.77 -5.53
CA PRO A 755 -9.62 19.08 -6.94
C PRO A 755 -8.46 19.97 -7.40
N TRP A 756 -7.94 19.69 -8.58
CA TRP A 756 -7.02 20.57 -9.31
C TRP A 756 -7.79 21.75 -9.93
N ALA A 757 -7.26 22.95 -9.77
CA ALA A 757 -7.75 24.14 -10.42
C ALA A 757 -6.57 24.98 -10.92
N THR A 758 -6.27 24.94 -12.21
CA THR A 758 -5.14 25.69 -12.82
C THR A 758 -5.24 27.20 -12.55
N LYS A 759 -6.44 27.76 -12.49
CA LYS A 759 -6.65 29.17 -12.17
C LYS A 759 -6.11 29.56 -10.79
N ASP A 760 -6.06 28.64 -9.84
CA ASP A 760 -5.64 28.91 -8.46
C ASP A 760 -4.11 28.89 -8.30
N VAL A 761 -3.38 28.36 -9.30
CA VAL A 761 -1.91 28.40 -9.36
C VAL A 761 -1.37 29.83 -9.29
N VAL A 762 -2.13 30.78 -9.80
CA VAL A 762 -1.78 32.22 -9.78
C VAL A 762 -1.59 32.74 -8.35
N GLY A 763 -2.28 32.19 -7.36
CA GLY A 763 -2.10 32.56 -5.95
C GLY A 763 -0.68 32.24 -5.46
N ALA A 764 -0.17 31.06 -5.77
CA ALA A 764 1.21 30.65 -5.45
C ALA A 764 2.24 31.52 -6.21
N GLN A 765 2.00 31.81 -7.47
CA GLN A 765 2.86 32.70 -8.25
C GLN A 765 2.94 34.11 -7.64
N ARG A 766 1.83 34.69 -7.24
CA ARG A 766 1.78 36.00 -6.58
C ARG A 766 2.50 36.00 -5.24
N PHE A 767 2.45 34.92 -4.51
CA PHE A 767 3.22 34.77 -3.27
C PHE A 767 4.73 34.85 -3.55
N LEU A 768 5.24 34.10 -4.54
CA LEU A 768 6.65 34.11 -4.91
C LEU A 768 7.08 35.47 -5.46
N GLN A 769 6.22 36.17 -6.20
CA GLN A 769 6.47 37.52 -6.66
C GLN A 769 6.58 38.53 -5.52
N ARG A 770 5.76 38.40 -4.48
CA ARG A 770 5.84 39.26 -3.27
C ARG A 770 7.10 38.93 -2.47
N LEU A 771 7.44 37.67 -2.31
CA LEU A 771 8.68 37.24 -1.70
C LEU A 771 9.90 37.86 -2.41
N TRP A 772 9.92 37.76 -3.75
CA TRP A 772 10.99 38.35 -4.56
C TRP A 772 11.12 39.86 -4.32
N ARG A 773 10.04 40.61 -4.33
CA ARG A 773 10.05 42.07 -4.13
C ARG A 773 10.49 42.51 -2.72
N LEU A 774 10.34 41.67 -1.73
CA LEU A 774 10.90 41.95 -0.38
C LEU A 774 12.42 42.00 -0.38
N ALA A 775 13.06 41.25 -1.25
CA ALA A 775 14.50 41.13 -1.32
C ALA A 775 15.13 41.94 -2.46
N ILE A 776 14.46 42.01 -3.61
CA ILE A 776 15.00 42.56 -4.85
C ILE A 776 14.17 43.75 -5.35
N ASP A 777 14.83 44.84 -5.65
CA ASP A 777 14.21 45.96 -6.37
C ASP A 777 14.01 45.60 -7.86
N GLU A 778 12.76 45.55 -8.29
CA GLU A 778 12.39 45.09 -9.65
C GLU A 778 12.91 46.04 -10.78
N ASN A 779 13.32 47.27 -10.46
CA ASN A 779 13.86 48.21 -11.42
C ASN A 779 15.37 48.09 -11.59
N SER A 780 16.11 48.02 -10.47
CA SER A 780 17.56 47.97 -10.44
C SER A 780 18.15 46.53 -10.43
N GLY A 781 17.42 45.57 -9.94
CA GLY A 781 17.91 44.21 -9.68
C GLY A 781 18.81 44.10 -8.44
N GLU A 782 18.98 45.18 -7.71
CA GLU A 782 19.76 45.23 -6.48
C GLU A 782 18.90 44.84 -5.26
N LEU A 783 19.55 44.56 -4.11
CA LEU A 783 18.81 44.33 -2.86
C LEU A 783 17.97 45.54 -2.45
N SER A 784 16.71 45.32 -2.14
CA SER A 784 15.80 46.32 -1.62
C SER A 784 15.73 46.38 -0.09
N THR A 785 16.48 45.50 0.58
CA THR A 785 16.52 45.44 2.05
C THR A 785 17.36 46.53 2.67
N THR A 786 17.10 46.86 3.93
CA THR A 786 17.80 47.87 4.72
C THR A 786 18.58 47.23 5.88
N ASP A 787 19.53 47.99 6.45
CA ASP A 787 20.30 47.59 7.64
C ASP A 787 19.59 47.96 8.96
N ALA A 788 18.33 48.35 8.93
CA ALA A 788 17.56 48.70 10.10
C ALA A 788 17.49 47.54 11.13
N ALA A 789 17.48 47.91 12.40
CA ALA A 789 17.27 46.96 13.49
C ALA A 789 15.81 46.48 13.50
N LEU A 790 15.59 45.25 13.93
CA LEU A 790 14.27 44.67 14.09
C LEU A 790 13.56 45.32 15.31
N SER A 791 12.29 45.65 15.14
CA SER A 791 11.40 46.03 16.26
C SER A 791 11.03 44.80 17.10
N ASP A 792 10.48 45.00 18.29
CA ASP A 792 9.98 43.89 19.11
C ASP A 792 8.87 43.10 18.40
N ASP A 793 8.02 43.80 17.64
CA ASP A 793 6.97 43.17 16.83
C ASP A 793 7.58 42.32 15.69
N ASP A 794 8.64 42.79 15.05
CA ASP A 794 9.36 42.01 14.02
C ASP A 794 9.98 40.77 14.63
N LEU A 795 10.62 40.88 15.81
CA LEU A 795 11.21 39.76 16.52
C LEU A 795 10.15 38.73 16.92
N LYS A 796 8.99 39.18 17.43
CA LYS A 796 7.88 38.26 17.74
C LYS A 796 7.37 37.56 16.49
N GLN A 797 7.11 38.28 15.41
CA GLN A 797 6.63 37.68 14.15
C GLN A 797 7.63 36.71 13.56
N LEU A 798 8.92 37.08 13.48
CA LEU A 798 9.96 36.22 12.95
C LEU A 798 10.10 34.93 13.76
N ASN A 799 10.25 35.02 15.09
CA ASN A 799 10.46 33.84 15.93
C ASN A 799 9.24 32.91 15.94
N ARG A 800 8.02 33.46 15.97
CA ARG A 800 6.79 32.67 15.87
C ARG A 800 6.66 31.97 14.51
N THR A 801 7.04 32.66 13.44
CA THR A 801 7.06 32.06 12.10
C THR A 801 8.07 30.95 12.02
N ILE A 802 9.30 31.13 12.51
CA ILE A 802 10.33 30.09 12.53
C ILE A 802 9.84 28.85 13.29
N ALA A 803 9.35 29.05 14.52
CA ALA A 803 8.89 27.95 15.37
C ALA A 803 7.73 27.18 14.73
N GLY A 804 6.73 27.90 14.20
CA GLY A 804 5.56 27.29 13.58
C GLY A 804 5.89 26.57 12.28
N VAL A 805 6.73 27.15 11.44
CA VAL A 805 7.15 26.54 10.17
C VAL A 805 8.01 25.30 10.42
N ARG A 806 8.92 25.37 11.40
CA ARG A 806 9.73 24.21 11.80
C ARG A 806 8.85 23.03 12.23
N ASP A 807 7.92 23.27 13.15
CA ASP A 807 6.99 22.25 13.63
C ASP A 807 6.11 21.67 12.51
N ASP A 808 5.69 22.52 11.58
CA ASP A 808 4.88 22.08 10.44
C ASP A 808 5.69 21.25 9.42
N TYR A 809 6.95 21.58 9.15
CA TYR A 809 7.82 20.75 8.31
C TYR A 809 8.08 19.37 8.96
N GLU A 810 8.38 19.34 10.26
CA GLU A 810 8.61 18.10 10.99
C GLU A 810 7.40 17.16 10.95
N ASN A 811 6.20 17.70 10.95
CA ASN A 811 4.94 16.96 10.99
C ASN A 811 4.22 16.85 9.64
N LEU A 812 4.88 17.18 8.54
CA LEU A 812 4.30 17.12 7.18
C LEU A 812 3.02 17.94 7.00
N ARG A 813 2.86 19.00 7.77
CA ARG A 813 1.75 19.97 7.64
C ARG A 813 2.10 21.07 6.64
N LEU A 814 2.35 20.69 5.40
CA LEU A 814 2.95 21.54 4.38
C LEU A 814 2.03 22.69 3.93
N ASN A 815 0.73 22.49 3.97
CA ASN A 815 -0.23 23.55 3.68
C ASN A 815 -0.18 24.69 4.72
N THR A 816 0.04 24.39 5.99
CA THR A 816 0.20 25.38 7.04
C THR A 816 1.57 26.04 7.00
N VAL A 817 2.62 25.36 6.54
CA VAL A 817 3.90 25.99 6.20
C VAL A 817 3.69 27.13 5.22
N VAL A 818 3.04 26.86 4.09
CA VAL A 818 2.80 27.85 3.04
C VAL A 818 1.95 29.01 3.59
N ALA A 819 0.89 28.72 4.36
CA ALA A 819 0.05 29.74 4.99
C ALA A 819 0.85 30.67 5.90
N LYS A 820 1.70 30.13 6.77
CA LYS A 820 2.53 30.92 7.70
C LYS A 820 3.57 31.75 6.96
N LEU A 821 4.16 31.22 5.88
CA LEU A 821 5.08 31.98 5.05
C LEU A 821 4.38 33.14 4.35
N ILE A 822 3.17 32.93 3.83
CA ILE A 822 2.34 33.97 3.24
C ILE A 822 2.00 35.07 4.27
N GLU A 823 1.61 34.69 5.47
CA GLU A 823 1.31 35.61 6.57
C GLU A 823 2.52 36.49 6.92
N TYR A 824 3.70 35.89 7.02
CA TYR A 824 4.94 36.62 7.33
C TYR A 824 5.36 37.55 6.20
N VAL A 825 5.27 37.11 4.95
CA VAL A 825 5.52 37.99 3.77
C VAL A 825 4.53 39.16 3.75
N ASN A 826 3.27 38.92 4.04
CA ASN A 826 2.25 39.98 4.12
C ASN A 826 2.54 40.97 5.25
N TYR A 827 2.97 40.46 6.40
CA TYR A 827 3.37 41.31 7.54
C TYR A 827 4.51 42.26 7.15
N LEU A 828 5.61 41.72 6.59
CA LEU A 828 6.77 42.51 6.18
C LEU A 828 6.41 43.50 5.07
N THR A 829 5.61 43.10 4.10
CA THR A 829 5.17 43.99 3.01
C THR A 829 4.36 45.19 3.53
N LYS A 830 3.49 44.95 4.52
CA LYS A 830 2.69 45.99 5.13
C LYS A 830 3.51 46.91 6.06
N ALA A 831 4.35 46.33 6.89
CA ALA A 831 5.18 47.06 7.85
C ALA A 831 6.26 47.91 7.16
N TYR A 832 6.80 47.42 6.01
CA TYR A 832 7.95 48.04 5.34
C TYR A 832 7.70 48.27 3.84
N PRO A 833 6.81 49.16 3.44
CA PRO A 833 6.50 49.36 2.01
C PRO A 833 7.63 50.00 1.21
N LYS A 834 8.70 50.48 1.87
CA LYS A 834 9.89 51.11 1.25
C LYS A 834 11.17 50.29 1.39
N GLY A 835 11.13 49.08 1.90
CA GLY A 835 12.27 48.21 2.13
C GLY A 835 12.30 47.65 3.55
N ALA A 836 12.22 46.36 3.70
CA ALA A 836 12.26 45.65 4.96
C ALA A 836 13.71 45.46 5.48
N PRO A 837 13.90 45.31 6.79
CA PRO A 837 15.20 45.00 7.35
C PRO A 837 15.75 43.67 6.77
N ARG A 838 17.00 43.66 6.38
CA ARG A 838 17.66 42.45 5.87
C ARG A 838 17.56 41.29 6.87
N LYS A 839 17.73 41.57 8.15
CA LYS A 839 17.61 40.56 9.23
C LYS A 839 16.23 39.91 9.36
N ALA A 840 15.18 40.51 8.78
CA ALA A 840 13.84 39.96 8.71
C ALA A 840 13.61 39.14 7.42
N VAL A 841 14.24 39.52 6.31
CA VAL A 841 14.04 38.93 4.98
C VAL A 841 15.00 37.76 4.71
N GLU A 842 16.25 37.86 5.11
CA GLU A 842 17.24 36.83 4.87
C GLU A 842 16.87 35.46 5.47
N PRO A 843 16.38 35.36 6.74
CA PRO A 843 15.87 34.09 7.29
C PRO A 843 14.69 33.52 6.51
N LEU A 844 13.91 34.36 5.85
CA LEU A 844 12.77 33.93 5.04
C LEU A 844 13.22 33.08 3.84
N ALA A 845 14.40 33.36 3.24
CA ALA A 845 14.96 32.51 2.21
C ALA A 845 15.23 31.08 2.73
N GLN A 846 15.73 30.95 3.97
CA GLN A 846 15.95 29.64 4.60
C GLN A 846 14.62 28.93 4.90
N LEU A 847 13.60 29.62 5.38
CA LEU A 847 12.29 29.07 5.69
C LEU A 847 11.54 28.58 4.43
N VAL A 848 11.74 29.27 3.31
CA VAL A 848 11.09 28.95 2.03
C VAL A 848 11.84 27.82 1.29
N SER A 849 13.14 27.67 1.53
CA SER A 849 14.02 26.77 0.80
C SER A 849 13.50 25.34 0.62
N PRO A 850 12.93 24.67 1.62
CA PRO A 850 12.43 23.32 1.44
C PRO A 850 11.29 23.23 0.41
N VAL A 851 10.36 24.16 0.40
CA VAL A 851 9.20 24.11 -0.49
C VAL A 851 9.44 24.77 -1.85
N ALA A 852 10.23 25.86 -1.90
CA ALA A 852 10.55 26.57 -3.12
C ALA A 852 12.07 26.79 -3.23
N PRO A 853 12.82 25.73 -3.57
CA PRO A 853 14.27 25.74 -3.41
C PRO A 853 15.01 26.63 -4.43
N HIS A 854 14.48 26.83 -5.61
CA HIS A 854 15.18 27.57 -6.65
C HIS A 854 15.20 29.07 -6.35
N ILE A 855 14.07 29.66 -6.00
CA ILE A 855 14.00 31.08 -5.60
C ILE A 855 14.79 31.32 -4.33
N ALA A 856 14.77 30.37 -3.40
CA ALA A 856 15.53 30.45 -2.15
C ALA A 856 17.03 30.46 -2.37
N GLU A 857 17.55 29.60 -3.23
CA GLU A 857 18.96 29.57 -3.64
C GLU A 857 19.38 30.90 -4.30
N GLU A 858 18.54 31.42 -5.21
CA GLU A 858 18.84 32.68 -5.89
C GLU A 858 18.86 33.86 -4.92
N LEU A 859 17.90 33.95 -4.00
CA LEU A 859 17.88 34.99 -2.98
C LEU A 859 19.07 34.88 -2.04
N TRP A 860 19.43 33.66 -1.63
CA TRP A 860 20.58 33.41 -0.77
C TRP A 860 21.88 33.89 -1.39
N LYS A 861 22.09 33.58 -2.67
CA LYS A 861 23.23 34.08 -3.46
C LYS A 861 23.21 35.60 -3.56
N ARG A 862 22.05 36.20 -3.80
CA ARG A 862 21.91 37.67 -3.90
C ARG A 862 22.21 38.36 -2.56
N PHE A 863 21.97 37.71 -1.45
CA PHE A 863 22.40 38.20 -0.14
C PHE A 863 23.91 38.13 0.10
N GLY A 864 24.68 37.54 -0.80
CA GLY A 864 26.13 37.49 -0.76
C GLY A 864 26.69 36.19 -0.18
N HIS A 865 25.91 35.14 -0.04
CA HIS A 865 26.37 33.83 0.36
C HIS A 865 26.95 33.07 -0.82
N GLU A 866 28.10 32.44 -0.63
CA GLU A 866 28.83 31.70 -1.68
C GLU A 866 28.38 30.23 -1.74
N GLU A 867 28.01 29.67 -0.58
CA GLU A 867 27.58 28.29 -0.44
C GLU A 867 26.08 28.10 -0.72
N THR A 868 25.71 26.89 -1.14
CA THR A 868 24.29 26.52 -1.35
C THR A 868 23.49 26.64 -0.04
N ILE A 869 22.25 27.10 -0.15
CA ILE A 869 21.31 27.12 0.98
C ILE A 869 20.89 25.71 1.44
N THR A 870 21.10 24.70 0.62
CA THR A 870 20.64 23.32 0.85
C THR A 870 21.14 22.76 2.20
N TYR A 871 22.36 23.08 2.59
CA TYR A 871 22.98 22.60 3.83
C TYR A 871 23.12 23.70 4.90
N GLU A 872 22.55 24.87 4.65
CA GLU A 872 22.53 25.94 5.66
C GLU A 872 21.63 25.50 6.83
N SER A 873 22.05 25.82 8.05
CA SER A 873 21.27 25.46 9.24
C SER A 873 19.90 26.12 9.22
N PHE A 874 18.87 25.35 9.56
CA PHE A 874 17.51 25.90 9.71
C PHE A 874 17.52 26.98 10.81
N PRO A 875 16.86 28.13 10.63
CA PRO A 875 16.87 29.22 11.59
C PRO A 875 16.40 28.79 12.98
N GLU A 876 17.11 29.25 14.01
CA GLU A 876 16.71 29.06 15.40
C GLU A 876 15.74 30.17 15.84
N PHE A 877 14.96 29.88 16.84
CA PHE A 877 14.03 30.83 17.46
C PHE A 877 14.28 30.96 18.96
N ASP A 878 13.94 32.13 19.51
CA ASP A 878 14.01 32.41 20.94
C ASP A 878 12.62 32.25 21.56
N GLU A 879 12.46 31.30 22.47
CA GLU A 879 11.18 30.94 23.10
C GLU A 879 10.50 32.11 23.82
N LYS A 880 11.26 33.09 24.26
CA LYS A 880 10.65 34.29 24.93
C LYS A 880 9.69 35.04 24.04
N TYR A 881 9.85 34.98 22.70
CA TYR A 881 8.96 35.65 21.76
C TYR A 881 7.73 34.79 21.37
N LEU A 882 7.66 33.57 21.84
CA LEU A 882 6.52 32.67 21.59
C LEU A 882 5.41 32.85 22.61
N VAL A 883 5.70 33.46 23.75
CA VAL A 883 4.77 33.71 24.84
C VAL A 883 4.08 35.09 24.62
N ASP A 884 2.78 35.11 24.61
CA ASP A 884 2.03 36.38 24.63
C ASP A 884 2.13 37.00 26.00
N ASP A 885 2.44 38.28 26.05
CA ASP A 885 2.40 39.05 27.33
C ASP A 885 0.97 39.12 27.84
N GLU A 886 0.00 39.12 26.92
CA GLU A 886 -1.43 39.14 27.23
C GLU A 886 -2.17 38.09 26.39
N ILE A 887 -3.16 37.45 26.97
CA ILE A 887 -4.07 36.52 26.31
C ILE A 887 -5.50 37.04 26.33
N GLU A 888 -6.24 36.76 25.26
CA GLU A 888 -7.66 37.03 25.18
C GLU A 888 -8.45 35.90 25.85
N VAL A 889 -9.18 36.23 26.88
CA VAL A 889 -10.03 35.28 27.62
C VAL A 889 -11.50 35.61 27.39
N PRO A 890 -12.29 34.68 26.82
CA PRO A 890 -13.72 34.84 26.66
C PRO A 890 -14.43 34.80 28.03
N VAL A 891 -15.31 35.78 28.26
CA VAL A 891 -16.13 35.90 29.48
C VAL A 891 -17.54 35.42 29.16
N GLN A 892 -17.98 34.43 29.90
CA GLN A 892 -19.34 33.90 29.83
C GLN A 892 -20.17 34.37 31.01
N ILE A 893 -21.45 34.55 30.74
CA ILE A 893 -22.47 34.73 31.79
C ILE A 893 -23.49 33.61 31.60
N ASN A 894 -23.64 32.78 32.62
CA ASN A 894 -24.51 31.61 32.59
C ASN A 894 -24.23 30.70 31.34
N GLY A 895 -22.97 30.49 31.03
CA GLY A 895 -22.50 29.60 29.95
C GLY A 895 -22.55 30.19 28.52
N LYS A 896 -22.91 31.47 28.36
CA LYS A 896 -22.91 32.13 27.06
C LYS A 896 -21.87 33.22 27.01
N VAL A 897 -20.99 33.22 26.01
CA VAL A 897 -19.95 34.24 25.80
C VAL A 897 -20.62 35.61 25.61
N LYS A 898 -20.21 36.58 26.42
CA LYS A 898 -20.73 37.95 26.43
C LYS A 898 -19.69 39.02 26.16
N ALA A 899 -18.44 38.76 26.52
CA ALA A 899 -17.32 39.66 26.31
C ALA A 899 -16.02 38.85 26.08
N ARG A 900 -14.97 39.53 25.70
CA ARG A 900 -13.61 39.02 25.63
C ARG A 900 -12.69 40.06 26.24
N VAL A 901 -11.83 39.62 27.13
CA VAL A 901 -10.95 40.54 27.87
C VAL A 901 -9.50 40.15 27.66
N MET A 902 -8.61 41.10 27.54
CA MET A 902 -7.18 40.91 27.53
C MET A 902 -6.67 40.87 28.96
N VAL A 903 -5.92 39.82 29.27
CA VAL A 903 -5.31 39.65 30.60
C VAL A 903 -3.85 39.20 30.43
N PRO A 904 -2.95 39.57 31.37
CA PRO A 904 -1.60 39.02 31.36
C PRO A 904 -1.61 37.49 31.29
N ALA A 905 -0.72 36.90 30.47
CA ALA A 905 -0.69 35.44 30.25
C ALA A 905 -0.41 34.67 31.55
N ASP A 906 0.29 35.28 32.50
CA ASP A 906 0.67 34.72 33.80
C ASP A 906 -0.28 35.18 34.95
N ALA A 907 -1.39 35.86 34.60
CA ALA A 907 -2.32 36.35 35.58
C ALA A 907 -3.00 35.22 36.37
N ASP A 908 -3.08 35.39 37.69
CA ASP A 908 -3.80 34.47 38.55
C ASP A 908 -5.33 34.57 38.35
N GLN A 909 -6.07 33.63 38.92
CA GLN A 909 -7.52 33.56 38.80
C GLN A 909 -8.19 34.86 39.26
N ASP A 910 -7.74 35.43 40.37
CA ASP A 910 -8.38 36.62 40.96
C ASP A 910 -8.20 37.83 40.03
N THR A 911 -7.04 37.99 39.44
CA THR A 911 -6.75 39.05 38.46
C THR A 911 -7.62 38.87 37.21
N VAL A 912 -7.68 37.66 36.66
CA VAL A 912 -8.47 37.40 35.44
C VAL A 912 -9.96 37.60 35.67
N VAL A 913 -10.49 37.12 36.78
CA VAL A 913 -11.90 37.32 37.16
C VAL A 913 -12.18 38.78 37.45
N GLY A 914 -11.22 39.49 38.08
CA GLY A 914 -11.32 40.93 38.31
C GLY A 914 -11.46 41.74 37.04
N VAL A 915 -10.60 41.47 36.04
CA VAL A 915 -10.66 42.12 34.71
C VAL A 915 -11.95 41.77 34.00
N ALA A 916 -12.39 40.51 34.07
CA ALA A 916 -13.62 40.05 33.45
C ALA A 916 -14.86 40.76 34.01
N LYS A 917 -14.91 41.00 35.32
CA LYS A 917 -16.00 41.77 36.00
C LYS A 917 -15.96 43.26 35.71
N ALA A 918 -14.76 43.79 35.50
CA ALA A 918 -14.56 45.22 35.20
C ALA A 918 -14.91 45.60 33.75
N ASP A 919 -15.02 44.60 32.86
CA ASP A 919 -15.45 44.82 31.48
C ASP A 919 -16.83 45.48 31.47
N GLU A 920 -16.96 46.59 30.73
CA GLU A 920 -18.15 47.43 30.70
C GLU A 920 -19.42 46.64 30.35
N ARG A 921 -19.33 45.73 29.38
CA ARG A 921 -20.46 44.91 28.96
C ARG A 921 -20.85 43.84 29.99
N VAL A 922 -19.83 43.24 30.64
CA VAL A 922 -20.04 42.28 31.73
C VAL A 922 -20.66 42.99 32.95
N ALA A 923 -20.15 44.16 33.34
CA ALA A 923 -20.66 44.96 34.44
C ALA A 923 -22.14 45.32 34.23
N GLN A 924 -22.51 45.80 33.03
CA GLN A 924 -23.90 46.09 32.67
C GLN A 924 -24.82 44.86 32.76
N LEU A 925 -24.35 43.69 32.34
CA LEU A 925 -25.15 42.45 32.33
C LEU A 925 -25.29 41.81 33.72
N THR A 926 -24.42 42.17 34.65
CA THR A 926 -24.40 41.67 36.03
C THR A 926 -24.96 42.69 37.03
N GLU A 927 -25.25 43.91 36.58
CA GLU A 927 -25.83 44.98 37.43
C GLU A 927 -27.14 44.53 38.06
N GLY A 928 -27.26 44.67 39.39
CA GLY A 928 -28.44 44.25 40.15
C GLY A 928 -28.61 42.73 40.33
N LYS A 929 -27.65 41.94 39.91
CA LYS A 929 -27.66 40.46 40.07
C LYS A 929 -26.55 39.99 40.99
N ASN A 930 -26.78 38.86 41.68
CA ASN A 930 -25.77 38.25 42.52
C ASN A 930 -24.94 37.24 41.71
N VAL A 931 -23.59 37.39 41.69
CA VAL A 931 -22.67 36.38 41.14
C VAL A 931 -22.55 35.25 42.18
N VAL A 932 -23.19 34.13 41.90
CA VAL A 932 -23.26 33.00 42.82
C VAL A 932 -22.12 32.01 42.67
N LYS A 933 -21.44 32.03 41.49
CA LYS A 933 -20.27 31.19 41.25
C LYS A 933 -19.41 31.81 40.15
N GLU A 934 -18.09 31.73 40.36
CA GLU A 934 -17.07 32.13 39.41
C GLU A 934 -16.28 30.90 39.00
N ILE A 935 -16.21 30.63 37.72
CA ILE A 935 -15.50 29.49 37.16
C ILE A 935 -14.43 30.04 36.22
N TYR A 936 -13.17 29.77 36.54
CA TYR A 936 -12.05 30.09 35.68
C TYR A 936 -11.39 28.81 35.16
N VAL A 937 -11.23 28.71 33.88
CA VAL A 937 -10.43 27.68 33.25
C VAL A 937 -9.20 28.39 32.67
N PRO A 938 -7.99 28.11 33.21
CA PRO A 938 -6.78 28.86 32.86
C PRO A 938 -6.55 28.94 31.34
N GLY A 939 -6.37 30.15 30.84
CA GLY A 939 -6.17 30.46 29.43
C GLY A 939 -7.35 30.17 28.49
N ARG A 940 -8.50 29.69 29.00
CA ARG A 940 -9.63 29.28 28.17
C ARG A 940 -10.89 30.12 28.33
N MET A 941 -11.30 30.37 29.52
CA MET A 941 -12.52 31.14 29.78
C MET A 941 -12.75 31.53 31.25
N VAL A 942 -13.53 32.56 31.43
CA VAL A 942 -14.21 32.89 32.72
C VAL A 942 -15.72 32.74 32.53
N ASN A 943 -16.39 32.04 33.44
CA ASN A 943 -17.85 31.94 33.45
C ASN A 943 -18.40 32.44 34.78
N LEU A 944 -19.19 33.56 34.73
CA LEU A 944 -19.88 34.11 35.85
C LEU A 944 -21.32 33.58 35.90
N VAL A 945 -21.62 32.82 36.93
CA VAL A 945 -22.98 32.33 37.13
C VAL A 945 -23.72 33.36 38.00
N VAL A 946 -24.74 33.97 37.40
CA VAL A 946 -25.51 35.05 38.05
C VAL A 946 -26.96 34.60 38.22
N LYS A 947 -27.54 35.04 39.36
CA LYS A 947 -28.96 34.89 39.69
C LYS A 947 -29.63 36.24 39.98
#